data_56ad0c3bb22c493b5652b7b8a56aa1e8
#
_entry.id   56ad0c3bb22c493b5652b7b8a56aa1e8
#
_cell.length_a   1.000
_cell.length_b   1.000
_cell.length_c   1.000
_cell.angle_alpha   90.00
_cell.angle_beta   90.00
_cell.angle_gamma   90.00
#
_symmetry.space_group_name_H-M   'P 1'
#
loop_
_entity.id
_entity.type
_entity.pdbx_description
1 polymer ?
#
loop_
_entity_poly.entity_id
_entity_poly.type
_entity_poly.pdbx_seq_one_letter_code
_entity_poly.pdbx_strand_id
1 'polypeptide(L)'
;MSEDFEAPKDDLDKELPAGSEEHSDYKPADAKDANIKHQLSGMYQNWFLDYASYVILERAVPHIMDGLKPVQRRILHSMRRMEDGRYNKVANIVGHTMQFHPHGDASIGDALVQLGQKDLLVDCQGNWGNILTGDSAAAPRYIEARLSKFALDVVFNPKTTEWKLSYDGRNKEPVTLPVKFPLLLAQGVEGIAVGLSSKILPHNFNELCDASISYLHNEEFKLCPDFQTGGSIDVSKYNDGERGGAIRVRSKIEKIDNKTLAIKEIPYGKTVASVCDSIVKASEKGKIKIRKVEDLTSGSVEILVHLAPGVSSDKTIDALYAFTDCEVSISPNCCVIDDQKPHFLTVSDVLRKSVDNTLALLRQELEIRKGEILESLHFASLEKIFIEERIYKDKEFEQAKNMDAACEHIDERLTPYYPTFIREVTKEDILRLMEIKMARILKFNSDKAEELIARMRKDIEEIDHHLANIVEYTVDWFRMLKDKYGKAFPRRTELRNFDTIEATKVIEANEKLYINREEGFIGTGLKKDEFIGNCSPIDDVIIFFRDGKYIITPVADKKFVGKNILYANIFKKNDKRTIYNVCYRDGKEGTSYIKRFAVTSVVRDREYDVTQGTPDSRITYFTANPNGEAEIIKVTLKPNPRVRRIIFEEDFSNINIKGRQAMGNILTKLPVHKIALKQRGGSTLGGRKVWFDRDVLRLNYDGRGEYLGEFQSEETILVVQNSGEFYATNFDLNNHYDDGIRVLEKYDPNKVWTAVLYDADQQNYPYIKRFCFEATARKQNYLGENKNSSLILLTDECYPRLEVVFGGHDNFREPMVVEADEFIAVKGFKAKGKRLTTYTIETINKLEPTRQPEPSQKTEEQETDEEPEILDPDHGKSEGDILDEMTGQMKLF
;
A
#
# COMPACT_ATOMS: atom_id res chain seq x y z
N MET A 1 -44.66 -17.62 -38.02
CA MET A 1 -44.36 -19.02 -37.73
C MET A 1 -43.35 -18.98 -36.60
N SER A 2 -43.86 -19.07 -35.41
CA SER A 2 -43.13 -19.14 -34.17
C SER A 2 -42.90 -20.64 -33.87
N GLU A 3 -41.65 -21.06 -33.77
CA GLU A 3 -41.32 -22.37 -33.26
C GLU A 3 -40.75 -22.17 -31.87
N ASP A 4 -41.52 -22.67 -30.91
CA ASP A 4 -41.18 -22.73 -29.51
C ASP A 4 -40.06 -23.78 -29.31
N PHE A 5 -38.89 -23.37 -28.76
CA PHE A 5 -37.87 -24.27 -28.26
C PHE A 5 -38.15 -24.52 -26.79
N GLU A 6 -38.76 -25.69 -26.49
CA GLU A 6 -38.81 -26.25 -25.15
C GLU A 6 -37.37 -26.64 -24.73
N ALA A 7 -36.94 -26.14 -23.59
CA ALA A 7 -35.72 -26.59 -22.94
C ALA A 7 -35.89 -28.03 -22.39
N PRO A 8 -34.87 -28.88 -22.47
CA PRO A 8 -34.92 -30.21 -21.89
C PRO A 8 -34.99 -30.12 -20.35
N LYS A 9 -35.95 -30.84 -19.78
CA LYS A 9 -36.03 -31.08 -18.33
C LYS A 9 -34.83 -31.95 -17.93
N ASP A 10 -33.96 -31.43 -17.09
CA ASP A 10 -32.92 -32.21 -16.43
C ASP A 10 -33.58 -33.25 -15.49
N ASP A 11 -33.35 -34.54 -15.82
CA ASP A 11 -33.59 -35.67 -14.95
C ASP A 11 -32.67 -35.62 -13.72
N LEU A 12 -33.10 -35.01 -12.64
CA LEU A 12 -32.41 -34.91 -11.33
C LEU A 12 -32.74 -36.06 -10.37
N ASP A 13 -33.23 -37.19 -10.91
CA ASP A 13 -33.47 -38.40 -10.13
C ASP A 13 -32.58 -39.55 -10.62
N LYS A 14 -31.29 -39.49 -10.24
CA LYS A 14 -30.46 -40.72 -10.14
C LYS A 14 -29.86 -40.79 -8.76
N GLU A 15 -30.33 -41.79 -8.05
CA GLU A 15 -29.92 -42.19 -6.69
C GLU A 15 -28.39 -42.22 -6.54
N LEU A 16 -27.87 -41.58 -5.51
CA LEU A 16 -26.51 -41.73 -5.02
C LEU A 16 -26.31 -43.13 -4.48
N PRO A 17 -25.24 -43.87 -4.82
CA PRO A 17 -24.98 -45.19 -4.27
C PRO A 17 -24.67 -45.05 -2.76
N ALA A 18 -25.39 -45.85 -1.97
CA ALA A 18 -25.17 -46.02 -0.56
C ALA A 18 -23.77 -46.54 -0.24
N GLY A 19 -22.99 -45.75 0.46
CA GLY A 19 -21.63 -46.13 0.87
C GLY A 19 -21.03 -45.16 1.87
N SER A 20 -21.63 -45.09 3.05
CA SER A 20 -21.03 -44.86 4.37
C SER A 20 -22.14 -44.73 5.40
N GLU A 21 -22.58 -45.87 5.92
CA GLU A 21 -23.36 -45.93 7.14
C GLU A 21 -22.42 -45.64 8.30
N GLU A 22 -22.44 -44.38 8.78
CA GLU A 22 -22.30 -44.10 10.21
C GLU A 22 -22.65 -42.62 10.44
N HIS A 23 -23.70 -42.46 11.30
CA HIS A 23 -24.23 -41.18 11.82
C HIS A 23 -25.16 -40.34 10.94
N SER A 24 -26.33 -40.82 10.61
CA SER A 24 -27.50 -39.96 10.61
C SER A 24 -28.72 -40.76 11.14
N ASP A 25 -29.27 -40.35 12.27
CA ASP A 25 -30.59 -40.78 12.76
C ASP A 25 -31.75 -40.29 11.87
N TYR A 26 -31.48 -40.06 10.56
CA TYR A 26 -32.51 -39.68 9.61
C TYR A 26 -33.21 -40.93 9.10
N LYS A 27 -34.37 -41.24 9.67
CA LYS A 27 -35.34 -42.16 9.08
C LYS A 27 -36.14 -41.40 8.03
N PRO A 28 -36.09 -41.80 6.74
CA PRO A 28 -36.95 -41.19 5.74
C PRO A 28 -38.42 -41.41 6.19
N ALA A 29 -39.20 -40.35 6.22
CA ALA A 29 -40.62 -40.43 6.49
C ALA A 29 -41.30 -41.20 5.35
N ASP A 30 -42.20 -42.13 5.71
CA ASP A 30 -42.98 -42.95 4.78
C ASP A 30 -43.64 -42.06 3.69
N ALA A 31 -43.53 -42.47 2.45
CA ALA A 31 -43.96 -41.72 1.24
C ALA A 31 -45.52 -41.61 1.11
N LYS A 32 -46.27 -41.63 2.21
CA LYS A 32 -47.72 -41.48 2.26
C LYS A 32 -48.25 -40.14 2.73
N ASP A 33 -47.35 -39.21 3.20
CA ASP A 33 -47.77 -37.88 3.62
C ASP A 33 -47.39 -36.83 2.56
N ALA A 34 -48.38 -36.49 1.72
CA ALA A 34 -48.27 -35.39 0.73
C ALA A 34 -48.10 -33.98 1.34
N ASN A 35 -47.81 -33.91 2.64
CA ASN A 35 -47.58 -32.68 3.40
C ASN A 35 -46.32 -32.80 4.31
N ILE A 36 -45.18 -33.20 3.75
CA ILE A 36 -43.92 -33.13 4.50
C ILE A 36 -43.53 -31.64 4.66
N LYS A 37 -43.88 -31.09 5.80
CA LYS A 37 -43.38 -29.78 6.23
C LYS A 37 -41.93 -29.90 6.69
N HIS A 38 -40.97 -29.65 5.82
CA HIS A 38 -39.58 -29.49 6.26
C HIS A 38 -39.49 -28.27 7.16
N GLN A 39 -39.11 -28.47 8.41
CA GLN A 39 -38.82 -27.33 9.29
C GLN A 39 -37.53 -26.64 8.84
N LEU A 40 -37.54 -25.32 8.74
CA LEU A 40 -36.39 -24.51 8.34
C LEU A 40 -35.15 -24.82 9.19
N SER A 41 -35.34 -25.12 10.48
CA SER A 41 -34.28 -25.57 11.39
C SER A 41 -33.59 -26.87 10.95
N GLY A 42 -34.33 -27.87 10.46
CA GLY A 42 -33.75 -29.11 9.93
C GLY A 42 -32.94 -28.88 8.63
N MET A 43 -33.42 -27.98 7.75
CA MET A 43 -32.67 -27.61 6.54
C MET A 43 -31.34 -26.94 6.89
N TYR A 44 -31.34 -26.02 7.88
CA TYR A 44 -30.08 -25.38 8.34
C TYR A 44 -29.17 -26.36 9.08
N GLN A 45 -29.72 -27.25 9.88
CA GLN A 45 -28.95 -28.18 10.71
C GLN A 45 -28.27 -29.29 9.88
N ASN A 46 -28.93 -29.80 8.85
CA ASN A 46 -28.38 -30.91 8.06
C ASN A 46 -27.83 -30.43 6.71
N TRP A 47 -28.69 -29.95 5.83
CA TRP A 47 -28.29 -29.68 4.43
C TRP A 47 -27.31 -28.48 4.28
N PHE A 48 -27.56 -27.42 5.05
CA PHE A 48 -26.69 -26.27 4.98
C PHE A 48 -25.30 -26.53 5.59
N LEU A 49 -25.25 -27.25 6.71
CA LEU A 49 -23.98 -27.63 7.33
C LEU A 49 -23.19 -28.59 6.44
N ASP A 50 -23.84 -29.60 5.85
CA ASP A 50 -23.17 -30.51 4.91
C ASP A 50 -22.62 -29.78 3.70
N TYR A 51 -23.42 -28.89 3.10
CA TYR A 51 -22.96 -28.06 1.99
C TYR A 51 -21.83 -27.12 2.42
N ALA A 52 -21.95 -26.44 3.55
CA ALA A 52 -20.91 -25.53 4.05
C ALA A 52 -19.62 -26.29 4.33
N SER A 53 -19.68 -27.47 4.96
CA SER A 53 -18.54 -28.33 5.23
C SER A 53 -17.86 -28.76 3.93
N TYR A 54 -18.65 -29.21 2.93
CA TYR A 54 -18.12 -29.56 1.62
C TYR A 54 -17.41 -28.40 0.93
N VAL A 55 -17.99 -27.19 0.94
CA VAL A 55 -17.37 -26.00 0.32
C VAL A 55 -16.09 -25.61 1.04
N ILE A 56 -16.01 -25.77 2.34
CA ILE A 56 -14.80 -25.47 3.13
C ILE A 56 -13.70 -26.49 2.83
N LEU A 57 -13.99 -27.79 3.00
CA LEU A 57 -12.99 -28.85 2.96
C LEU A 57 -12.59 -29.25 1.54
N GLU A 58 -13.55 -29.30 0.60
CA GLU A 58 -13.34 -29.89 -0.72
C GLU A 58 -13.31 -28.87 -1.88
N ARG A 59 -13.36 -27.55 -1.58
CA ARG A 59 -13.38 -26.53 -2.66
C ARG A 59 -12.51 -25.31 -2.42
N ALA A 60 -12.78 -24.56 -1.33
CA ALA A 60 -12.33 -23.18 -1.23
C ALA A 60 -11.03 -23.00 -0.44
N VAL A 61 -10.80 -23.80 0.60
CA VAL A 61 -9.68 -23.64 1.52
C VAL A 61 -8.54 -24.60 1.16
N PRO A 62 -7.27 -24.15 1.11
CA PRO A 62 -6.14 -25.02 0.79
C PRO A 62 -5.76 -25.92 1.96
N HIS A 63 -5.19 -27.10 1.67
CA HIS A 63 -4.66 -27.99 2.69
C HIS A 63 -3.27 -27.55 3.11
N ILE A 64 -2.92 -27.61 4.39
CA ILE A 64 -1.64 -27.12 4.93
C ILE A 64 -0.43 -27.91 4.40
N MET A 65 -0.58 -29.24 4.21
CA MET A 65 0.54 -30.11 3.84
C MET A 65 1.05 -29.87 2.42
N ASP A 66 0.18 -29.59 1.45
CA ASP A 66 0.58 -29.37 0.06
C ASP A 66 0.27 -27.96 -0.47
N GLY A 67 -0.46 -27.15 0.30
CA GLY A 67 -0.79 -25.78 -0.08
C GLY A 67 -1.81 -25.67 -1.22
N LEU A 68 -2.50 -26.75 -1.57
CA LEU A 68 -3.35 -26.85 -2.75
C LEU A 68 -4.82 -26.98 -2.38
N LYS A 69 -5.68 -26.40 -3.22
CA LYS A 69 -7.09 -26.74 -3.24
C LYS A 69 -7.31 -28.08 -3.93
N PRO A 70 -8.39 -28.81 -3.64
CA PRO A 70 -8.64 -30.12 -4.26
C PRO A 70 -8.59 -30.12 -5.81
N VAL A 71 -9.15 -29.10 -6.47
CA VAL A 71 -9.09 -28.98 -7.93
C VAL A 71 -7.66 -28.84 -8.44
N GLN A 72 -6.82 -28.06 -7.78
CA GLN A 72 -5.41 -27.85 -8.16
C GLN A 72 -4.60 -29.14 -7.99
N ARG A 73 -4.81 -29.86 -6.90
CA ARG A 73 -4.19 -31.17 -6.62
C ARG A 73 -4.55 -32.19 -7.71
N ARG A 74 -5.82 -32.28 -8.10
CA ARG A 74 -6.32 -33.17 -9.15
C ARG A 74 -5.77 -32.82 -10.53
N ILE A 75 -5.62 -31.51 -10.85
CA ILE A 75 -4.97 -31.04 -12.07
C ILE A 75 -3.52 -31.51 -12.12
N LEU A 76 -2.74 -31.25 -11.06
CA LEU A 76 -1.32 -31.64 -11.01
C LEU A 76 -1.15 -33.16 -11.06
N HIS A 77 -2.03 -33.92 -10.36
CA HIS A 77 -2.07 -35.37 -10.46
C HIS A 77 -2.34 -35.84 -11.89
N SER A 78 -3.31 -35.27 -12.59
CA SER A 78 -3.61 -35.56 -14.00
C SER A 78 -2.45 -35.25 -14.91
N MET A 79 -1.83 -34.08 -14.74
CA MET A 79 -0.62 -33.70 -15.51
C MET A 79 0.53 -34.68 -15.26
N ARG A 80 0.73 -35.16 -14.01
CA ARG A 80 1.77 -36.14 -13.70
C ARG A 80 1.53 -37.51 -14.37
N ARG A 81 0.26 -37.94 -14.48
CA ARG A 81 -0.08 -39.18 -15.19
C ARG A 81 0.10 -39.10 -16.70
N MET A 82 0.00 -37.88 -17.24
CA MET A 82 0.18 -37.62 -18.69
C MET A 82 1.62 -37.21 -19.05
N GLU A 83 2.51 -37.14 -18.04
CA GLU A 83 3.85 -36.58 -18.22
C GLU A 83 4.74 -37.47 -19.13
N ASP A 84 5.11 -36.91 -20.28
CA ASP A 84 6.02 -37.52 -21.26
C ASP A 84 7.12 -36.56 -21.73
N GLY A 85 7.28 -35.41 -21.04
CA GLY A 85 8.23 -34.33 -21.36
C GLY A 85 7.74 -33.35 -22.42
N ARG A 86 6.57 -33.55 -23.01
CA ARG A 86 6.01 -32.68 -24.05
C ARG A 86 4.89 -31.78 -23.49
N TYR A 87 4.60 -30.73 -24.24
CA TYR A 87 3.43 -29.94 -23.98
C TYR A 87 2.14 -30.67 -24.37
N ASN A 88 1.16 -30.65 -23.51
CA ASN A 88 -0.18 -31.16 -23.72
C ASN A 88 -1.19 -30.02 -23.88
N LYS A 89 -2.18 -30.19 -24.79
CA LYS A 89 -3.29 -29.26 -24.88
C LYS A 89 -4.01 -29.16 -23.55
N VAL A 90 -4.31 -27.93 -23.11
CA VAL A 90 -5.07 -27.70 -21.86
C VAL A 90 -6.42 -28.42 -21.90
N ALA A 91 -7.09 -28.49 -23.05
CA ALA A 91 -8.32 -29.26 -23.22
C ALA A 91 -8.16 -30.77 -22.88
N ASN A 92 -7.00 -31.39 -23.23
CA ASN A 92 -6.72 -32.79 -22.89
C ASN A 92 -6.48 -32.94 -21.38
N ILE A 93 -5.75 -31.99 -20.74
CA ILE A 93 -5.52 -32.01 -19.31
C ILE A 93 -6.84 -31.87 -18.54
N VAL A 94 -7.70 -30.94 -18.96
CA VAL A 94 -9.05 -30.72 -18.40
C VAL A 94 -9.87 -32.01 -18.51
N GLY A 95 -9.97 -32.62 -19.71
CA GLY A 95 -10.68 -33.86 -19.91
C GLY A 95 -10.15 -35.02 -19.07
N HIS A 96 -8.82 -35.13 -18.90
CA HIS A 96 -8.24 -36.15 -18.03
C HIS A 96 -8.53 -35.89 -16.55
N THR A 97 -8.56 -34.60 -16.13
CA THR A 97 -8.84 -34.21 -14.75
C THR A 97 -10.29 -34.52 -14.33
N MET A 98 -11.24 -34.51 -15.26
CA MET A 98 -12.64 -34.86 -15.01
C MET A 98 -12.84 -36.28 -14.46
N GLN A 99 -11.87 -37.18 -14.63
CA GLN A 99 -11.87 -38.51 -13.99
C GLN A 99 -11.75 -38.42 -12.45
N PHE A 100 -11.30 -37.32 -11.92
CA PHE A 100 -11.06 -37.11 -10.48
C PHE A 100 -11.91 -35.97 -9.92
N HIS A 101 -12.37 -35.03 -10.75
CA HIS A 101 -13.06 -33.81 -10.31
C HIS A 101 -14.51 -33.80 -10.83
N PRO A 102 -15.53 -33.93 -9.95
CA PRO A 102 -16.93 -34.08 -10.36
C PRO A 102 -17.62 -32.72 -10.67
N HIS A 103 -16.89 -31.76 -11.25
CA HIS A 103 -17.41 -30.44 -11.61
C HIS A 103 -17.09 -30.09 -13.06
N GLY A 104 -17.72 -29.03 -13.57
CA GLY A 104 -17.62 -28.64 -14.97
C GLY A 104 -16.19 -28.32 -15.43
N ASP A 105 -15.92 -28.61 -16.68
CA ASP A 105 -14.64 -28.41 -17.38
C ASP A 105 -14.13 -26.97 -17.33
N ALA A 106 -15.01 -25.97 -17.38
CA ALA A 106 -14.66 -24.58 -17.27
C ALA A 106 -13.94 -24.25 -15.95
N SER A 107 -14.41 -24.79 -14.82
CA SER A 107 -13.79 -24.58 -13.50
C SER A 107 -12.38 -25.17 -13.41
N ILE A 108 -12.14 -26.31 -14.07
CA ILE A 108 -10.83 -26.97 -14.16
C ILE A 108 -9.91 -26.13 -15.05
N GLY A 109 -10.42 -25.65 -16.19
CA GLY A 109 -9.68 -24.80 -17.12
C GLY A 109 -9.20 -23.49 -16.45
N ASP A 110 -10.10 -22.80 -15.74
CA ASP A 110 -9.79 -21.57 -15.01
C ASP A 110 -8.76 -21.81 -13.89
N ALA A 111 -8.89 -22.90 -13.15
CA ALA A 111 -7.92 -23.26 -12.11
C ALA A 111 -6.53 -23.57 -12.69
N LEU A 112 -6.46 -24.24 -13.84
CA LEU A 112 -5.19 -24.50 -14.53
C LEU A 112 -4.57 -23.20 -15.07
N VAL A 113 -5.36 -22.30 -15.63
CA VAL A 113 -4.88 -20.97 -16.06
C VAL A 113 -4.29 -20.19 -14.88
N GLN A 114 -4.99 -20.17 -13.73
CA GLN A 114 -4.46 -19.51 -12.53
C GLN A 114 -3.15 -20.14 -12.02
N LEU A 115 -3.01 -21.48 -12.10
CA LEU A 115 -1.74 -22.16 -11.76
C LEU A 115 -0.62 -21.76 -12.72
N GLY A 116 -0.92 -21.70 -14.03
CA GLY A 116 0.05 -21.34 -15.07
C GLY A 116 0.53 -19.89 -14.93
N GLN A 117 -0.38 -18.96 -14.64
CA GLN A 117 -0.05 -17.53 -14.48
C GLN A 117 0.87 -17.25 -13.28
N LYS A 118 1.05 -18.19 -12.35
CA LYS A 118 1.98 -18.07 -11.22
C LYS A 118 3.43 -18.45 -11.55
N ASP A 119 3.69 -18.95 -12.76
CA ASP A 119 5.02 -19.29 -13.33
C ASP A 119 5.91 -20.20 -12.44
N LEU A 120 5.31 -21.07 -11.62
CA LEU A 120 6.07 -21.91 -10.70
C LEU A 120 5.92 -23.42 -11.01
N LEU A 121 4.69 -23.92 -11.08
CA LEU A 121 4.41 -25.35 -11.21
C LEU A 121 4.18 -25.81 -12.66
N VAL A 122 3.79 -24.91 -13.53
CA VAL A 122 3.34 -25.21 -14.89
C VAL A 122 4.09 -24.35 -15.89
N ASP A 123 4.78 -25.00 -16.84
CA ASP A 123 5.30 -24.33 -18.03
C ASP A 123 4.17 -24.12 -19.03
N CYS A 124 4.01 -22.90 -19.48
CA CYS A 124 2.90 -22.45 -20.32
C CYS A 124 3.36 -22.18 -21.76
N GLN A 125 2.54 -22.57 -22.76
CA GLN A 125 2.74 -22.22 -24.16
C GLN A 125 1.44 -21.70 -24.79
N GLY A 126 1.54 -20.60 -25.53
CA GLY A 126 0.39 -19.91 -26.11
C GLY A 126 -0.05 -18.70 -25.27
N ASN A 127 -1.27 -18.19 -25.51
CA ASN A 127 -1.79 -17.04 -24.80
C ASN A 127 -2.56 -17.46 -23.52
N TRP A 128 -1.91 -17.33 -22.37
CA TRP A 128 -2.46 -17.65 -21.05
C TRP A 128 -3.11 -16.44 -20.35
N GLY A 129 -3.40 -15.37 -21.11
CA GLY A 129 -3.87 -14.11 -20.57
C GLY A 129 -2.74 -13.27 -19.98
N ASN A 130 -3.08 -12.17 -19.38
CA ASN A 130 -2.10 -11.26 -18.76
C ASN A 130 -2.68 -10.69 -17.45
N ILE A 131 -2.00 -10.97 -16.34
CA ILE A 131 -2.40 -10.50 -15.01
C ILE A 131 -2.30 -8.97 -14.85
N LEU A 132 -1.48 -8.31 -15.69
CA LEU A 132 -1.31 -6.84 -15.64
C LEU A 132 -2.42 -6.13 -16.40
N THR A 133 -2.73 -6.57 -17.64
CA THR A 133 -3.79 -5.95 -18.45
C THR A 133 -5.19 -6.46 -18.09
N GLY A 134 -5.28 -7.67 -17.54
CA GLY A 134 -6.54 -8.36 -17.26
C GLY A 134 -7.09 -9.12 -18.47
N ASP A 135 -6.30 -9.31 -19.52
CA ASP A 135 -6.69 -10.10 -20.68
C ASP A 135 -6.92 -11.55 -20.30
N SER A 136 -8.00 -12.12 -20.81
CA SER A 136 -8.34 -13.52 -20.60
C SER A 136 -7.45 -14.46 -21.39
N ALA A 137 -7.23 -15.68 -20.87
CA ALA A 137 -6.54 -16.72 -21.59
C ALA A 137 -7.32 -17.14 -22.84
N ALA A 138 -6.60 -17.63 -23.85
CA ALA A 138 -7.21 -18.23 -25.00
C ALA A 138 -7.95 -19.54 -24.62
N ALA A 139 -8.89 -19.98 -25.45
CA ALA A 139 -9.63 -21.22 -25.19
C ALA A 139 -8.70 -22.43 -25.01
N PRO A 140 -9.05 -23.39 -24.14
CA PRO A 140 -8.21 -24.55 -23.76
C PRO A 140 -7.67 -25.38 -24.93
N ARG A 141 -8.31 -25.35 -26.08
CA ARG A 141 -7.86 -26.03 -27.29
C ARG A 141 -6.67 -25.39 -27.99
N TYR A 142 -6.34 -24.15 -27.68
CA TYR A 142 -5.24 -23.40 -28.31
C TYR A 142 -3.98 -23.33 -27.45
N ILE A 143 -4.13 -23.38 -26.16
CA ILE A 143 -3.01 -23.27 -25.20
C ILE A 143 -2.53 -24.65 -24.74
N GLU A 144 -1.27 -24.69 -24.34
CA GLU A 144 -0.60 -25.93 -23.97
C GLU A 144 0.15 -25.77 -22.65
N ALA A 145 0.24 -26.88 -21.92
CA ALA A 145 0.91 -26.90 -20.60
C ALA A 145 1.71 -28.20 -20.42
N ARG A 146 2.73 -28.12 -19.60
CA ARG A 146 3.44 -29.27 -19.02
C ARG A 146 3.87 -28.92 -17.59
N LEU A 147 4.25 -29.92 -16.81
CA LEU A 147 4.84 -29.69 -15.49
C LEU A 147 6.20 -29.04 -15.62
N SER A 148 6.48 -28.05 -14.77
CA SER A 148 7.79 -27.44 -14.67
C SER A 148 8.81 -28.42 -14.07
N LYS A 149 10.09 -28.20 -14.30
CA LYS A 149 11.16 -28.99 -13.65
C LYS A 149 11.10 -28.88 -12.12
N PHE A 150 10.74 -27.71 -11.63
CA PHE A 150 10.53 -27.49 -10.19
C PHE A 150 9.40 -28.37 -9.64
N ALA A 151 8.25 -28.43 -10.35
CA ALA A 151 7.13 -29.26 -9.94
C ALA A 151 7.51 -30.76 -9.92
N LEU A 152 8.27 -31.22 -10.90
CA LEU A 152 8.73 -32.64 -10.98
C LEU A 152 9.67 -32.99 -9.81
N ASP A 153 10.55 -32.08 -9.40
CA ASP A 153 11.50 -32.33 -8.32
C ASP A 153 10.86 -32.26 -6.92
N VAL A 154 9.85 -31.40 -6.74
CA VAL A 154 9.38 -30.98 -5.42
C VAL A 154 8.05 -31.59 -5.02
N VAL A 155 7.13 -31.82 -6.02
CA VAL A 155 5.71 -32.09 -5.72
C VAL A 155 5.39 -33.58 -5.70
N PHE A 156 6.13 -34.42 -6.40
CA PHE A 156 5.70 -35.81 -6.68
C PHE A 156 6.69 -36.86 -6.15
N ASN A 157 6.19 -37.76 -5.35
CA ASN A 157 6.83 -39.04 -5.03
C ASN A 157 5.73 -40.07 -4.76
N PRO A 158 5.50 -41.06 -5.68
CA PRO A 158 4.45 -42.07 -5.52
C PRO A 158 4.60 -42.94 -4.26
N LYS A 159 5.85 -43.10 -3.75
CA LYS A 159 6.16 -43.97 -2.61
C LYS A 159 5.82 -43.33 -1.25
N THR A 160 5.80 -41.99 -1.20
CA THR A 160 5.45 -41.23 0.01
C THR A 160 4.04 -40.62 -0.08
N THR A 161 3.31 -40.86 -1.18
CA THR A 161 1.96 -40.37 -1.39
C THR A 161 0.94 -41.29 -0.76
N GLU A 162 0.04 -40.73 0.02
CA GLU A 162 -1.18 -41.44 0.50
C GLU A 162 -2.27 -41.36 -0.59
N TRP A 163 -2.92 -42.47 -0.86
CA TRP A 163 -3.86 -42.62 -1.95
C TRP A 163 -5.25 -42.93 -1.45
N LYS A 164 -6.28 -42.26 -2.01
CA LYS A 164 -7.70 -42.55 -1.83
C LYS A 164 -8.37 -42.87 -3.16
N LEU A 165 -9.56 -43.48 -3.12
CA LEU A 165 -10.34 -43.66 -4.34
C LEU A 165 -10.91 -42.35 -4.84
N SER A 166 -11.02 -42.19 -6.16
CA SER A 166 -11.75 -41.10 -6.80
C SER A 166 -13.25 -41.16 -6.48
N TYR A 167 -13.95 -40.05 -6.74
CA TYR A 167 -15.39 -39.94 -6.45
C TYR A 167 -16.26 -41.08 -7.09
N ASP A 168 -15.79 -41.65 -8.20
CA ASP A 168 -16.45 -42.75 -8.93
C ASP A 168 -15.90 -44.13 -8.56
N GLY A 169 -14.95 -44.22 -7.64
CA GLY A 169 -14.31 -45.45 -7.19
C GLY A 169 -13.41 -46.16 -8.21
N ARG A 170 -13.25 -45.62 -9.43
CA ARG A 170 -12.53 -46.29 -10.53
C ARG A 170 -11.02 -46.03 -10.53
N ASN A 171 -10.61 -44.86 -10.01
CA ASN A 171 -9.24 -44.42 -10.00
C ASN A 171 -8.75 -44.16 -8.59
N LYS A 172 -7.43 -44.07 -8.44
CA LYS A 172 -6.80 -43.57 -7.19
C LYS A 172 -6.34 -42.13 -7.40
N GLU A 173 -6.63 -41.27 -6.43
CA GLU A 173 -6.17 -39.90 -6.35
C GLU A 173 -5.38 -39.67 -5.04
N PRO A 174 -4.42 -38.72 -4.99
CA PRO A 174 -3.69 -38.42 -3.77
C PRO A 174 -4.59 -37.71 -2.73
N VAL A 175 -4.47 -38.09 -1.47
CA VAL A 175 -5.09 -37.36 -0.35
C VAL A 175 -4.47 -35.97 -0.28
N THR A 176 -3.12 -35.93 -0.19
CA THR A 176 -2.27 -34.74 -0.37
C THR A 176 -1.08 -35.11 -1.23
N LEU A 177 -0.47 -34.14 -1.90
CA LEU A 177 0.79 -34.35 -2.61
C LEU A 177 1.98 -34.16 -1.62
N PRO A 178 3.04 -34.99 -1.73
CA PRO A 178 4.21 -34.89 -0.87
C PRO A 178 5.12 -33.73 -1.27
N VAL A 179 4.66 -32.52 -1.03
CA VAL A 179 5.35 -31.29 -1.41
C VAL A 179 6.49 -30.96 -0.43
N LYS A 180 7.70 -30.86 -0.94
CA LYS A 180 8.93 -30.58 -0.17
C LYS A 180 9.38 -29.13 -0.32
N PHE A 181 8.46 -28.18 -0.13
CA PHE A 181 8.69 -26.74 -0.24
C PHE A 181 7.47 -25.98 0.33
N PRO A 182 7.59 -24.78 0.93
CA PRO A 182 6.46 -23.99 1.41
C PRO A 182 5.64 -23.40 0.27
N LEU A 183 5.01 -24.27 -0.52
CA LEU A 183 4.30 -23.95 -1.75
C LEU A 183 3.12 -23.00 -1.53
N LEU A 184 2.40 -23.17 -0.42
CA LEU A 184 1.26 -22.31 -0.07
C LEU A 184 1.67 -20.85 0.03
N LEU A 185 2.81 -20.57 0.65
CA LEU A 185 3.32 -19.21 0.81
C LEU A 185 3.92 -18.68 -0.50
N ALA A 186 4.56 -19.53 -1.30
CA ALA A 186 5.12 -19.10 -2.58
C ALA A 186 4.04 -18.69 -3.60
N GLN A 187 2.94 -19.43 -3.65
CA GLN A 187 1.87 -19.16 -4.60
C GLN A 187 0.80 -18.19 -4.10
N GLY A 188 0.62 -18.12 -2.80
CA GLY A 188 -0.54 -17.48 -2.21
C GLY A 188 -1.86 -18.15 -2.64
N VAL A 189 -2.91 -17.90 -1.91
CA VAL A 189 -4.25 -18.46 -2.17
C VAL A 189 -5.32 -17.46 -1.78
N GLU A 190 -6.35 -17.35 -2.60
CA GLU A 190 -7.59 -16.68 -2.25
C GLU A 190 -8.77 -17.64 -2.45
N GLY A 191 -9.63 -17.77 -1.44
CA GLY A 191 -10.80 -18.63 -1.47
C GLY A 191 -11.90 -18.11 -0.57
N ILE A 192 -13.15 -18.19 -1.07
CA ILE A 192 -14.34 -17.78 -0.32
C ILE A 192 -15.20 -19.02 -0.12
N ALA A 193 -15.42 -19.38 1.14
CA ALA A 193 -16.27 -20.47 1.55
C ALA A 193 -17.53 -19.94 2.27
N VAL A 194 -18.35 -20.83 2.79
CA VAL A 194 -19.52 -20.44 3.59
C VAL A 194 -19.06 -20.09 5.01
N GLY A 195 -19.20 -18.83 5.40
CA GLY A 195 -18.79 -18.33 6.72
C GLY A 195 -17.29 -18.20 6.94
N LEU A 196 -16.45 -18.65 6.01
CA LEU A 196 -14.99 -18.61 6.08
C LEU A 196 -14.40 -18.07 4.76
N SER A 197 -13.25 -17.47 4.87
CA SER A 197 -12.45 -17.10 3.72
C SER A 197 -10.98 -17.37 4.00
N SER A 198 -10.20 -17.64 2.96
CA SER A 198 -8.75 -17.73 3.02
C SER A 198 -8.17 -16.68 2.07
N LYS A 199 -7.23 -15.86 2.55
CA LYS A 199 -6.48 -14.90 1.75
C LYS A 199 -5.03 -14.88 2.21
N ILE A 200 -4.24 -15.76 1.63
CA ILE A 200 -2.81 -15.92 1.91
C ILE A 200 -2.06 -15.26 0.77
N LEU A 201 -1.23 -14.27 1.10
CA LEU A 201 -0.48 -13.49 0.12
C LEU A 201 0.76 -14.27 -0.34
N PRO A 202 1.19 -14.12 -1.60
CA PRO A 202 2.42 -14.74 -2.09
C PRO A 202 3.66 -14.10 -1.46
N HIS A 203 4.71 -14.90 -1.30
CA HIS A 203 6.02 -14.51 -0.75
C HIS A 203 7.14 -14.87 -1.72
N ASN A 204 8.28 -14.23 -1.56
CA ASN A 204 9.42 -14.45 -2.44
C ASN A 204 10.03 -15.83 -2.27
N PHE A 205 10.33 -16.51 -3.38
CA PHE A 205 10.90 -17.86 -3.41
C PHE A 205 12.23 -17.97 -2.65
N ASN A 206 13.15 -17.03 -2.85
CA ASN A 206 14.45 -17.04 -2.21
C ASN A 206 14.33 -16.79 -0.71
N GLU A 207 13.49 -15.85 -0.31
CA GLU A 207 13.23 -15.53 1.10
C GLU A 207 12.57 -16.71 1.85
N LEU A 208 11.71 -17.47 1.16
CA LEU A 208 11.14 -18.70 1.72
C LEU A 208 12.21 -19.79 1.95
N CYS A 209 13.15 -19.95 1.01
CA CYS A 209 14.29 -20.86 1.22
C CYS A 209 15.16 -20.41 2.40
N ASP A 210 15.50 -19.11 2.47
CA ASP A 210 16.31 -18.56 3.55
C ASP A 210 15.62 -18.69 4.90
N ALA A 211 14.32 -18.34 4.99
CA ALA A 211 13.54 -18.48 6.21
C ALA A 211 13.40 -19.95 6.67
N SER A 212 13.30 -20.89 5.70
CA SER A 212 13.27 -22.33 6.00
C SER A 212 14.58 -22.80 6.60
N ILE A 213 15.71 -22.32 6.07
CA ILE A 213 17.06 -22.62 6.60
C ILE A 213 17.22 -22.01 8.00
N SER A 214 16.85 -20.73 8.20
CA SER A 214 16.91 -20.08 9.50
C SER A 214 16.08 -20.81 10.54
N TYR A 215 14.86 -21.25 10.20
CA TYR A 215 14.03 -22.06 11.10
C TYR A 215 14.68 -23.37 11.52
N LEU A 216 15.28 -24.10 10.56
CA LEU A 216 15.99 -25.36 10.85
C LEU A 216 17.20 -25.16 11.77
N HIS A 217 17.83 -24.00 11.72
CA HIS A 217 18.93 -23.62 12.63
C HIS A 217 18.43 -22.99 13.93
N ASN A 218 17.11 -22.91 14.19
CA ASN A 218 16.49 -22.23 15.33
C ASN A 218 16.82 -20.71 15.38
N GLU A 219 17.00 -20.06 14.22
CA GLU A 219 17.18 -18.63 14.09
C GLU A 219 15.84 -17.93 13.84
N GLU A 220 15.76 -16.64 14.21
CA GLU A 220 14.58 -15.83 13.90
C GLU A 220 14.54 -15.49 12.41
N PHE A 221 13.33 -15.49 11.87
CA PHE A 221 13.08 -15.08 10.47
C PHE A 221 11.87 -14.16 10.38
N LYS A 222 11.81 -13.37 9.33
CA LYS A 222 10.69 -12.51 9.03
C LYS A 222 10.34 -12.62 7.55
N LEU A 223 9.07 -12.85 7.25
CA LEU A 223 8.56 -12.92 5.90
C LEU A 223 7.64 -11.75 5.59
N CYS A 224 7.80 -11.17 4.42
CA CYS A 224 6.93 -10.14 3.90
C CYS A 224 6.42 -10.52 2.52
N PRO A 225 5.16 -10.19 2.17
CA PRO A 225 4.61 -10.49 0.86
C PRO A 225 5.46 -9.93 -0.29
N ASP A 226 5.46 -10.64 -1.42
CA ASP A 226 6.09 -10.23 -2.67
C ASP A 226 5.13 -10.52 -3.83
N PHE A 227 4.91 -9.52 -4.69
CA PHE A 227 3.90 -9.59 -5.74
C PHE A 227 4.52 -9.57 -7.13
N GLN A 228 4.00 -10.39 -8.04
CA GLN A 228 4.43 -10.41 -9.45
C GLN A 228 4.23 -9.08 -10.16
N THR A 229 3.25 -8.28 -9.71
CA THR A 229 2.95 -6.95 -10.26
C THR A 229 3.90 -5.85 -9.79
N GLY A 230 4.80 -6.14 -8.83
CA GLY A 230 5.70 -5.15 -8.23
C GLY A 230 4.97 -4.20 -7.28
N GLY A 231 5.32 -2.93 -7.33
CA GLY A 231 4.80 -1.87 -6.46
C GLY A 231 5.57 -1.74 -5.15
N SER A 232 5.09 -0.85 -4.28
CA SER A 232 5.62 -0.66 -2.93
C SER A 232 4.59 -1.14 -1.90
N ILE A 233 5.06 -1.71 -0.78
CA ILE A 233 4.16 -2.17 0.30
C ILE A 233 4.57 -1.61 1.65
N ASP A 234 3.56 -1.24 2.43
CA ASP A 234 3.68 -0.92 3.84
C ASP A 234 3.14 -2.09 4.67
N VAL A 235 4.05 -2.74 5.39
CA VAL A 235 3.79 -3.91 6.22
C VAL A 235 3.71 -3.60 7.72
N SER A 236 3.66 -2.33 8.10
CA SER A 236 3.66 -1.90 9.51
C SER A 236 2.51 -2.51 10.33
N LYS A 237 1.39 -2.85 9.66
CA LYS A 237 0.20 -3.47 10.25
C LYS A 237 -0.06 -4.88 9.72
N TYR A 238 0.93 -5.55 9.15
CA TYR A 238 0.78 -6.87 8.54
C TYR A 238 0.42 -7.96 9.54
N ASN A 239 0.96 -7.87 10.76
CA ASN A 239 0.72 -8.80 11.86
C ASN A 239 0.90 -10.27 11.44
N ASP A 240 2.01 -10.57 10.75
CA ASP A 240 2.36 -11.92 10.26
C ASP A 240 1.21 -12.65 9.50
N GLY A 241 0.36 -11.88 8.82
CA GLY A 241 -0.76 -12.44 8.03
C GLY A 241 -1.98 -12.88 8.83
N GLU A 242 -2.05 -12.61 10.14
CA GLU A 242 -3.21 -12.90 10.97
C GLU A 242 -4.45 -12.10 10.55
N ARG A 243 -5.60 -12.64 10.91
CA ARG A 243 -6.90 -11.97 10.75
C ARG A 243 -6.91 -10.65 11.53
N GLY A 244 -7.26 -9.55 10.86
CA GLY A 244 -7.23 -8.20 11.41
C GLY A 244 -5.97 -7.42 11.05
N GLY A 245 -4.91 -8.09 10.56
CA GLY A 245 -3.79 -7.44 9.92
C GLY A 245 -4.18 -6.76 8.60
N ALA A 246 -3.37 -5.82 8.16
CA ALA A 246 -3.54 -5.15 6.87
C ALA A 246 -2.20 -4.72 6.28
N ILE A 247 -2.09 -4.76 4.96
CA ILE A 247 -1.01 -4.13 4.21
C ILE A 247 -1.58 -3.07 3.29
N ARG A 248 -0.80 -2.03 3.02
CA ARG A 248 -1.11 -1.08 1.95
C ARG A 248 -0.15 -1.31 0.79
N VAL A 249 -0.69 -1.38 -0.41
CA VAL A 249 0.09 -1.58 -1.65
C VAL A 249 -0.11 -0.37 -2.53
N ARG A 250 0.99 0.26 -2.97
CA ARG A 250 1.01 1.44 -3.84
C ARG A 250 1.62 1.11 -5.19
N SER A 251 1.04 1.72 -6.23
CA SER A 251 1.66 1.83 -7.55
C SER A 251 3.02 2.53 -7.46
N LYS A 252 3.95 2.15 -8.32
CA LYS A 252 5.16 2.93 -8.54
C LYS A 252 4.88 4.04 -9.54
N ILE A 253 4.88 5.28 -9.05
CA ILE A 253 4.62 6.48 -9.86
C ILE A 253 5.93 7.26 -9.99
N GLU A 254 6.31 7.59 -11.22
CA GLU A 254 7.50 8.37 -11.56
C GLU A 254 7.09 9.69 -12.21
N LYS A 255 7.74 10.77 -11.84
CA LYS A 255 7.57 12.07 -12.45
C LYS A 255 8.47 12.14 -13.69
N ILE A 256 7.87 12.17 -14.88
CA ILE A 256 8.63 12.36 -16.14
C ILE A 256 8.97 13.84 -16.29
N ASP A 257 7.99 14.70 -16.14
CA ASP A 257 8.11 16.15 -16.16
C ASP A 257 7.02 16.80 -15.26
N ASN A 258 6.98 18.14 -15.20
CA ASN A 258 6.02 18.87 -14.36
C ASN A 258 4.56 18.73 -14.83
N LYS A 259 4.31 18.08 -15.96
CA LYS A 259 2.97 17.92 -16.55
C LYS A 259 2.58 16.46 -16.79
N THR A 260 3.53 15.53 -16.63
CA THR A 260 3.33 14.12 -16.96
C THR A 260 3.86 13.22 -15.87
N LEU A 261 3.01 12.35 -15.35
CA LEU A 261 3.36 11.27 -14.44
C LEU A 261 3.28 9.93 -15.18
N ALA A 262 4.18 9.00 -14.87
CA ALA A 262 4.14 7.62 -15.37
C ALA A 262 3.90 6.65 -14.24
N ILE A 263 2.91 5.78 -14.36
CA ILE A 263 2.72 4.65 -13.48
C ILE A 263 3.42 3.45 -14.12
N LYS A 264 4.45 2.92 -13.46
CA LYS A 264 5.31 1.83 -13.96
C LYS A 264 4.96 0.48 -13.37
N GLU A 265 4.33 0.43 -12.22
CA GLU A 265 3.88 -0.79 -11.54
C GLU A 265 2.51 -0.54 -10.90
N ILE A 266 1.67 -1.56 -10.85
CA ILE A 266 0.30 -1.49 -10.33
C ILE A 266 0.15 -2.33 -9.05
N PRO A 267 -0.80 -2.00 -8.16
CA PRO A 267 -1.02 -2.77 -6.95
C PRO A 267 -1.52 -4.19 -7.24
N TYR A 268 -1.14 -5.12 -6.38
CA TYR A 268 -1.60 -6.51 -6.43
C TYR A 268 -3.13 -6.62 -6.46
N GLY A 269 -3.64 -7.45 -7.37
CA GLY A 269 -5.07 -7.68 -7.57
C GLY A 269 -5.79 -6.59 -8.38
N LYS A 270 -5.05 -5.64 -8.96
CA LYS A 270 -5.58 -4.64 -9.89
C LYS A 270 -5.02 -4.86 -11.29
N THR A 271 -5.77 -4.44 -12.30
CA THR A 271 -5.33 -4.44 -13.71
C THR A 271 -5.12 -3.01 -14.19
N VAL A 272 -4.34 -2.84 -15.26
CA VAL A 272 -4.13 -1.54 -15.90
C VAL A 272 -5.45 -0.86 -16.23
N ALA A 273 -6.40 -1.61 -16.81
CA ALA A 273 -7.73 -1.11 -17.13
C ALA A 273 -8.47 -0.59 -15.88
N SER A 274 -8.43 -1.36 -14.76
CA SER A 274 -9.10 -0.94 -13.52
C SER A 274 -8.48 0.31 -12.90
N VAL A 275 -7.15 0.45 -12.98
CA VAL A 275 -6.42 1.64 -12.49
C VAL A 275 -6.79 2.85 -13.35
N CYS A 276 -6.74 2.75 -14.68
CA CYS A 276 -7.14 3.82 -15.60
C CYS A 276 -8.59 4.26 -15.35
N ASP A 277 -9.52 3.32 -15.24
CA ASP A 277 -10.93 3.60 -14.95
C ASP A 277 -11.11 4.32 -13.61
N SER A 278 -10.37 3.91 -12.59
CA SER A 278 -10.43 4.56 -11.27
C SER A 278 -9.94 6.01 -11.31
N ILE A 279 -8.88 6.28 -12.09
CA ILE A 279 -8.33 7.62 -12.30
C ILE A 279 -9.35 8.50 -13.05
N VAL A 280 -9.94 8.00 -14.13
CA VAL A 280 -10.97 8.72 -14.90
C VAL A 280 -12.18 9.05 -14.01
N LYS A 281 -12.70 8.06 -13.27
CA LYS A 281 -13.81 8.26 -12.32
C LYS A 281 -13.50 9.29 -11.22
N ALA A 282 -12.25 9.32 -10.73
CA ALA A 282 -11.84 10.31 -9.74
C ALA A 282 -11.75 11.73 -10.35
N SER A 283 -11.33 11.82 -11.61
CA SER A 283 -11.30 13.09 -12.36
C SER A 283 -12.72 13.61 -12.67
N GLU A 284 -13.63 12.76 -13.11
CA GLU A 284 -15.03 13.12 -13.35
C GLU A 284 -15.75 13.61 -12.08
N LYS A 285 -15.40 13.03 -10.93
CA LYS A 285 -15.88 13.46 -9.61
C LYS A 285 -15.17 14.71 -9.07
N GLY A 286 -14.29 15.35 -9.85
CA GLY A 286 -13.55 16.55 -9.44
C GLY A 286 -12.52 16.37 -8.35
N LYS A 287 -12.18 15.13 -7.97
CA LYS A 287 -11.18 14.83 -6.92
C LYS A 287 -9.74 15.02 -7.38
N ILE A 288 -9.49 14.85 -8.67
CA ILE A 288 -8.19 14.98 -9.31
C ILE A 288 -8.36 15.82 -10.57
N LYS A 289 -7.38 16.69 -10.89
CA LYS A 289 -7.35 17.46 -12.14
C LYS A 289 -6.33 16.89 -13.11
N ILE A 290 -6.80 16.10 -14.04
CA ILE A 290 -6.01 15.57 -15.14
C ILE A 290 -6.56 16.04 -16.48
N ARG A 291 -5.69 16.08 -17.48
CA ARG A 291 -6.06 16.37 -18.87
C ARG A 291 -6.42 15.09 -19.64
N LYS A 292 -5.61 14.04 -19.46
CA LYS A 292 -5.70 12.78 -20.21
C LYS A 292 -4.99 11.66 -19.46
N VAL A 293 -5.45 10.43 -19.63
CA VAL A 293 -4.74 9.19 -19.26
C VAL A 293 -4.47 8.43 -20.54
N GLU A 294 -3.27 7.92 -20.72
CA GLU A 294 -2.86 7.10 -21.85
C GLU A 294 -2.27 5.79 -21.34
N ASP A 295 -2.77 4.69 -21.85
CA ASP A 295 -2.21 3.36 -21.59
C ASP A 295 -1.26 2.99 -22.73
N LEU A 296 0.02 2.85 -22.39
CA LEU A 296 1.10 2.43 -23.29
C LEU A 296 1.67 1.08 -22.88
N THR A 297 0.96 0.34 -22.05
CA THR A 297 1.38 -0.96 -21.52
C THR A 297 1.58 -1.96 -22.67
N SER A 298 2.77 -2.58 -22.66
CA SER A 298 3.12 -3.66 -23.59
C SER A 298 3.71 -4.84 -22.83
N GLY A 299 5.04 -5.00 -22.78
CA GLY A 299 5.72 -6.00 -21.95
C GLY A 299 5.86 -5.61 -20.48
N SER A 300 5.77 -4.32 -20.18
CA SER A 300 5.76 -3.73 -18.85
C SER A 300 4.64 -2.71 -18.74
N VAL A 301 4.20 -2.42 -17.52
CA VAL A 301 3.18 -1.42 -17.26
C VAL A 301 3.73 -0.02 -17.57
N GLU A 302 2.99 0.76 -18.34
CA GLU A 302 3.25 2.17 -18.60
C GLU A 302 1.96 2.93 -18.82
N ILE A 303 1.47 3.62 -17.77
CA ILE A 303 0.29 4.48 -17.84
C ILE A 303 0.75 5.92 -17.67
N LEU A 304 0.51 6.77 -18.68
CA LEU A 304 0.83 8.19 -18.62
C LEU A 304 -0.39 8.98 -18.14
N VAL A 305 -0.19 9.78 -17.10
CA VAL A 305 -1.20 10.70 -16.55
C VAL A 305 -0.76 12.13 -16.84
N HIS A 306 -1.45 12.80 -17.77
CA HIS A 306 -1.18 14.18 -18.15
C HIS A 306 -1.95 15.14 -17.25
N LEU A 307 -1.23 16.02 -16.57
CA LEU A 307 -1.79 16.97 -15.61
C LEU A 307 -2.39 18.19 -16.32
N ALA A 308 -3.37 18.81 -15.70
CA ALA A 308 -3.88 20.10 -16.13
C ALA A 308 -2.86 21.22 -15.80
N PRO A 309 -2.83 22.33 -16.55
CA PRO A 309 -1.95 23.46 -16.25
C PRO A 309 -2.17 24.02 -14.84
N GLY A 310 -1.09 24.33 -14.12
CA GLY A 310 -1.13 24.92 -12.77
C GLY A 310 -1.46 23.93 -11.64
N VAL A 311 -1.34 22.63 -11.88
CA VAL A 311 -1.53 21.56 -10.89
C VAL A 311 -0.17 21.02 -10.45
N SER A 312 0.03 20.86 -9.14
CA SER A 312 1.26 20.30 -8.57
C SER A 312 1.33 18.80 -8.84
N SER A 313 2.45 18.33 -9.38
CA SER A 313 2.71 16.90 -9.59
C SER A 313 2.66 16.10 -8.29
N ASP A 314 3.28 16.62 -7.20
CA ASP A 314 3.34 15.94 -5.91
C ASP A 314 1.95 15.83 -5.27
N LYS A 315 1.15 16.90 -5.29
CA LYS A 315 -0.26 16.84 -4.84
C LYS A 315 -1.08 15.85 -5.66
N THR A 316 -0.81 15.73 -6.96
CA THR A 316 -1.53 14.77 -7.79
C THR A 316 -1.12 13.34 -7.50
N ILE A 317 0.16 13.07 -7.21
CA ILE A 317 0.61 11.74 -6.76
C ILE A 317 -0.12 11.34 -5.47
N ASP A 318 -0.16 12.22 -4.47
CA ASP A 318 -0.91 11.98 -3.24
C ASP A 318 -2.42 11.78 -3.51
N ALA A 319 -3.01 12.56 -4.44
CA ALA A 319 -4.42 12.42 -4.83
C ALA A 319 -4.69 11.09 -5.55
N LEU A 320 -3.77 10.61 -6.38
CA LEU A 320 -3.84 9.30 -7.01
C LEU A 320 -3.86 8.19 -5.96
N TYR A 321 -3.00 8.27 -4.94
CA TYR A 321 -3.03 7.30 -3.84
C TYR A 321 -4.30 7.41 -2.98
N ALA A 322 -4.78 8.62 -2.69
CA ALA A 322 -5.94 8.81 -1.82
C ALA A 322 -7.30 8.46 -2.46
N PHE A 323 -7.45 8.61 -3.78
CA PHE A 323 -8.76 8.57 -4.45
C PHE A 323 -8.90 7.56 -5.57
N THR A 324 -7.84 6.81 -5.90
CA THR A 324 -7.84 5.83 -6.99
C THR A 324 -7.29 4.49 -6.55
N ASP A 325 -7.35 3.52 -7.44
CA ASP A 325 -6.77 2.19 -7.24
C ASP A 325 -5.22 2.18 -7.29
N CYS A 326 -4.56 3.35 -7.30
CA CYS A 326 -3.10 3.44 -7.15
C CYS A 326 -2.62 3.09 -5.74
N GLU A 327 -3.48 3.14 -4.71
CA GLU A 327 -3.25 2.55 -3.40
C GLU A 327 -4.40 1.60 -3.06
N VAL A 328 -4.08 0.40 -2.59
CA VAL A 328 -5.05 -0.61 -2.17
C VAL A 328 -4.67 -1.14 -0.80
N SER A 329 -5.67 -1.25 0.08
CA SER A 329 -5.50 -1.94 1.36
C SER A 329 -5.94 -3.40 1.23
N ILE A 330 -5.11 -4.33 1.65
CA ILE A 330 -5.38 -5.77 1.62
C ILE A 330 -5.30 -6.31 3.04
N SER A 331 -6.37 -6.99 3.47
CA SER A 331 -6.42 -7.67 4.76
C SER A 331 -6.18 -9.17 4.54
N PRO A 332 -5.07 -9.73 5.02
CA PRO A 332 -4.79 -11.16 4.95
C PRO A 332 -5.71 -11.93 5.90
N ASN A 333 -5.87 -13.21 5.62
CA ASN A 333 -6.56 -14.16 6.48
C ASN A 333 -6.03 -15.56 6.18
N CYS A 334 -5.10 -16.03 6.98
CA CYS A 334 -4.43 -17.30 6.76
C CYS A 334 -5.28 -18.45 7.33
N CYS A 335 -6.29 -18.89 6.57
CA CYS A 335 -7.14 -20.02 6.88
C CYS A 335 -6.72 -21.22 6.03
N VAL A 336 -6.45 -22.36 6.65
CA VAL A 336 -5.99 -23.62 6.01
C VAL A 336 -6.75 -24.81 6.59
N ILE A 337 -6.79 -25.91 5.84
CA ILE A 337 -7.27 -27.19 6.35
C ILE A 337 -6.09 -27.98 6.91
N ASP A 338 -6.23 -28.38 8.18
CA ASP A 338 -5.31 -29.27 8.87
C ASP A 338 -6.16 -30.30 9.63
N ASP A 339 -5.86 -31.59 9.51
CA ASP A 339 -6.62 -32.69 10.12
C ASP A 339 -8.14 -32.55 9.92
N GLN A 340 -8.57 -32.31 8.66
CA GLN A 340 -9.97 -32.12 8.24
C GLN A 340 -10.72 -30.99 8.96
N LYS A 341 -10.02 -30.03 9.52
CA LYS A 341 -10.60 -28.87 10.21
C LYS A 341 -9.97 -27.57 9.67
N PRO A 342 -10.74 -26.48 9.61
CA PRO A 342 -10.18 -25.17 9.30
C PRO A 342 -9.42 -24.59 10.50
N HIS A 343 -8.18 -24.17 10.26
CA HIS A 343 -7.31 -23.52 11.23
C HIS A 343 -6.90 -22.14 10.75
N PHE A 344 -6.82 -21.18 11.67
CA PHE A 344 -6.29 -19.85 11.42
C PHE A 344 -4.88 -19.81 11.99
N LEU A 345 -3.89 -19.58 11.13
CA LEU A 345 -2.47 -19.61 11.46
C LEU A 345 -1.80 -18.31 11.09
N THR A 346 -0.60 -18.07 11.60
CA THR A 346 0.30 -17.04 11.10
C THR A 346 1.05 -17.54 9.86
N VAL A 347 1.64 -16.62 9.09
CA VAL A 347 2.53 -17.00 7.96
C VAL A 347 3.75 -17.77 8.47
N SER A 348 4.29 -17.36 9.61
CA SER A 348 5.40 -18.06 10.26
C SER A 348 5.04 -19.48 10.68
N ASP A 349 3.81 -19.73 11.19
CA ASP A 349 3.38 -21.08 11.55
C ASP A 349 3.18 -21.96 10.31
N VAL A 350 2.66 -21.39 9.22
CA VAL A 350 2.55 -22.11 7.94
C VAL A 350 3.93 -22.51 7.43
N LEU A 351 4.91 -21.60 7.51
CA LEU A 351 6.29 -21.95 7.13
C LEU A 351 6.83 -23.09 7.98
N ARG A 352 6.73 -23.00 9.32
CA ARG A 352 7.22 -24.04 10.26
C ARG A 352 6.62 -25.40 9.92
N LYS A 353 5.28 -25.49 9.81
CA LYS A 353 4.60 -26.72 9.43
C LYS A 353 5.04 -27.26 8.08
N SER A 354 5.24 -26.41 7.08
CA SER A 354 5.72 -26.82 5.77
C SER A 354 7.17 -27.34 5.79
N VAL A 355 8.03 -26.73 6.58
CA VAL A 355 9.44 -27.18 6.74
C VAL A 355 9.51 -28.48 7.52
N ASP A 356 8.75 -28.64 8.59
CA ASP A 356 8.63 -29.89 9.36
C ASP A 356 8.12 -31.04 8.48
N ASN A 357 7.10 -30.77 7.63
CA ASN A 357 6.61 -31.74 6.63
C ASN A 357 7.70 -32.09 5.61
N THR A 358 8.45 -31.11 5.13
CA THR A 358 9.58 -31.33 4.21
C THR A 358 10.63 -32.25 4.82
N LEU A 359 11.03 -31.98 6.06
CA LEU A 359 11.97 -32.81 6.82
C LEU A 359 11.47 -34.24 7.00
N ALA A 360 10.19 -34.40 7.37
CA ALA A 360 9.56 -35.72 7.52
C ALA A 360 9.52 -36.48 6.19
N LEU A 361 9.15 -35.83 5.07
CA LEU A 361 9.14 -36.44 3.75
C LEU A 361 10.55 -36.86 3.27
N LEU A 362 11.55 -36.02 3.45
CA LEU A 362 12.93 -36.34 3.08
C LEU A 362 13.46 -37.51 3.91
N ARG A 363 13.16 -37.58 5.20
CA ARG A 363 13.49 -38.72 6.05
C ARG A 363 12.83 -39.98 5.54
N GLN A 364 11.53 -39.95 5.28
CA GLN A 364 10.78 -41.08 4.75
C GLN A 364 11.33 -41.56 3.38
N GLU A 365 11.69 -40.64 2.49
CA GLU A 365 12.34 -40.99 1.20
C GLU A 365 13.65 -41.72 1.39
N LEU A 366 14.50 -41.27 2.33
CA LEU A 366 15.78 -41.93 2.65
C LEU A 366 15.56 -43.32 3.28
N GLU A 367 14.59 -43.46 4.19
CA GLU A 367 14.25 -44.76 4.80
C GLU A 367 13.74 -45.76 3.76
N ILE A 368 12.83 -45.33 2.85
CA ILE A 368 12.35 -46.17 1.75
C ILE A 368 13.51 -46.57 0.87
N ARG A 369 14.35 -45.62 0.47
CA ARG A 369 15.52 -45.92 -0.40
C ARG A 369 16.50 -46.88 0.28
N LYS A 370 16.77 -46.71 1.58
CA LYS A 370 17.58 -47.64 2.37
C LYS A 370 16.99 -49.03 2.35
N GLY A 371 15.69 -49.18 2.60
CA GLY A 371 14.98 -50.45 2.55
C GLY A 371 15.11 -51.14 1.17
N GLU A 372 14.92 -50.40 0.08
CA GLU A 372 15.08 -50.93 -1.28
C GLU A 372 16.50 -51.39 -1.61
N ILE A 373 17.52 -50.65 -1.13
CA ILE A 373 18.91 -51.03 -1.32
C ILE A 373 19.25 -52.23 -0.44
N LEU A 374 18.74 -52.31 0.81
CA LEU A 374 18.93 -53.47 1.67
C LEU A 374 18.33 -54.75 1.06
N GLU A 375 17.11 -54.69 0.52
CA GLU A 375 16.48 -55.81 -0.18
C GLU A 375 17.28 -56.23 -1.44
N SER A 376 17.77 -55.23 -2.21
CA SER A 376 18.61 -55.46 -3.39
C SER A 376 19.95 -56.07 -3.03
N LEU A 377 20.55 -55.61 -1.92
CA LEU A 377 21.81 -56.13 -1.40
C LEU A 377 21.65 -57.56 -0.89
N HIS A 378 20.59 -57.84 -0.14
CA HIS A 378 20.24 -59.17 0.33
C HIS A 378 20.11 -60.15 -0.86
N PHE A 379 19.30 -59.81 -1.87
CA PHE A 379 19.13 -60.65 -3.04
C PHE A 379 20.41 -60.82 -3.88
N ALA A 380 21.22 -59.77 -4.06
CA ALA A 380 22.50 -59.82 -4.77
C ALA A 380 23.52 -60.73 -4.04
N SER A 381 23.49 -60.73 -2.67
CA SER A 381 24.32 -61.64 -1.90
C SER A 381 23.88 -63.10 -2.00
N LEU A 382 22.55 -63.36 -1.98
CA LEU A 382 21.99 -64.69 -2.24
C LEU A 382 22.30 -65.18 -3.67
N GLU A 383 22.12 -64.37 -4.70
CA GLU A 383 22.40 -64.66 -6.10
C GLU A 383 23.89 -65.03 -6.29
N LYS A 384 24.80 -64.27 -5.64
CA LYS A 384 26.22 -64.49 -5.70
C LYS A 384 26.56 -65.91 -5.16
N ILE A 385 26.11 -66.25 -3.96
CA ILE A 385 26.39 -67.57 -3.31
C ILE A 385 25.72 -68.68 -4.10
N PHE A 386 24.47 -68.56 -4.53
CA PHE A 386 23.74 -69.53 -5.31
C PHE A 386 24.45 -69.91 -6.61
N ILE A 387 25.13 -68.92 -7.28
CA ILE A 387 25.84 -69.14 -8.55
C ILE A 387 27.25 -69.63 -8.32
N GLU A 388 28.00 -69.06 -7.33
CA GLU A 388 29.37 -69.47 -7.02
C GLU A 388 29.48 -70.91 -6.49
N GLU A 389 28.58 -71.26 -5.55
CA GLU A 389 28.45 -72.60 -4.99
C GLU A 389 27.78 -73.60 -5.93
N ARG A 390 27.32 -73.12 -7.10
CA ARG A 390 26.67 -73.90 -8.14
C ARG A 390 25.46 -74.71 -7.65
N ILE A 391 24.70 -74.23 -6.67
CA ILE A 391 23.58 -74.93 -6.06
C ILE A 391 22.54 -75.38 -7.12
N TYR A 392 22.39 -74.64 -8.19
CA TYR A 392 21.54 -75.00 -9.34
C TYR A 392 22.00 -76.24 -10.13
N LYS A 393 23.20 -76.85 -9.83
CA LYS A 393 23.72 -78.06 -10.42
C LYS A 393 23.79 -79.25 -9.46
N ASP A 394 23.31 -79.07 -8.26
CA ASP A 394 23.28 -80.15 -7.28
C ASP A 394 22.31 -81.26 -7.77
N LYS A 395 22.68 -82.51 -7.54
CA LYS A 395 21.86 -83.66 -8.01
C LYS A 395 20.50 -83.73 -7.32
N GLU A 396 20.47 -83.33 -6.03
CA GLU A 396 19.29 -83.26 -5.18
C GLU A 396 18.32 -82.18 -5.64
N PHE A 397 18.83 -81.03 -6.18
CA PHE A 397 18.06 -80.03 -6.83
C PHE A 397 17.45 -80.45 -8.14
N GLU A 398 18.31 -81.07 -9.06
CA GLU A 398 17.88 -81.57 -10.37
C GLU A 398 16.85 -82.72 -10.30
N GLN A 399 16.92 -83.53 -9.24
CA GLN A 399 16.03 -84.68 -8.99
C GLN A 399 14.87 -84.38 -8.00
N ALA A 400 14.65 -83.13 -7.59
CA ALA A 400 13.60 -82.72 -6.64
C ALA A 400 12.24 -83.16 -7.17
N LYS A 401 11.44 -83.82 -6.33
CA LYS A 401 10.13 -84.34 -6.75
C LYS A 401 9.04 -83.29 -6.87
N ASN A 402 9.22 -82.20 -6.22
CA ASN A 402 8.32 -81.02 -6.27
C ASN A 402 9.10 -79.74 -5.91
N MET A 403 8.45 -78.59 -6.09
CA MET A 403 9.02 -77.26 -5.84
C MET A 403 9.41 -77.06 -4.37
N ASP A 404 8.65 -77.61 -3.43
CA ASP A 404 8.94 -77.50 -2.01
C ASP A 404 10.26 -78.20 -1.63
N ALA A 405 10.48 -79.45 -2.13
CA ALA A 405 11.74 -80.20 -1.92
C ALA A 405 12.96 -79.44 -2.54
N ALA A 406 12.77 -78.83 -3.68
CA ALA A 406 13.82 -77.99 -4.29
C ALA A 406 14.11 -76.73 -3.45
N CYS A 407 13.06 -76.11 -2.86
CA CYS A 407 13.25 -74.98 -1.92
C CYS A 407 13.96 -75.40 -0.65
N GLU A 408 13.60 -76.52 -0.03
CA GLU A 408 14.25 -77.05 1.17
C GLU A 408 15.74 -77.34 0.91
N HIS A 409 16.11 -77.96 -0.21
CA HIS A 409 17.49 -78.22 -0.58
C HIS A 409 18.29 -76.88 -0.73
N ILE A 410 17.73 -75.89 -1.41
CA ILE A 410 18.39 -74.56 -1.54
C ILE A 410 18.56 -73.90 -0.18
N ASP A 411 17.58 -73.98 0.69
CA ASP A 411 17.63 -73.44 2.06
C ASP A 411 18.72 -74.09 2.90
N GLU A 412 18.81 -75.47 2.88
CA GLU A 412 19.83 -76.22 3.55
C GLU A 412 21.25 -75.85 3.05
N ARG A 413 21.43 -75.69 1.74
CA ARG A 413 22.70 -75.26 1.15
C ARG A 413 23.06 -73.80 1.46
N LEU A 414 22.11 -72.92 1.67
CA LEU A 414 22.32 -71.55 2.09
C LEU A 414 22.57 -71.37 3.61
N THR A 415 22.15 -72.39 4.43
CA THR A 415 22.28 -72.30 5.88
C THR A 415 23.69 -71.93 6.40
N PRO A 416 24.83 -72.42 5.88
CA PRO A 416 26.16 -72.04 6.30
C PRO A 416 26.46 -70.53 6.10
N TYR A 417 25.76 -69.84 5.19
CA TYR A 417 25.98 -68.45 4.82
C TYR A 417 25.00 -67.52 5.50
N TYR A 418 24.00 -67.99 6.29
CA TYR A 418 23.01 -67.19 6.99
C TYR A 418 23.61 -66.02 7.83
N PRO A 419 24.73 -66.21 8.54
CA PRO A 419 25.32 -65.12 9.29
C PRO A 419 25.84 -63.94 8.44
N THR A 420 25.97 -64.13 7.10
CA THR A 420 26.47 -63.10 6.21
C THR A 420 25.36 -62.31 5.55
N PHE A 421 24.12 -62.77 5.70
CA PHE A 421 22.96 -62.11 5.11
C PHE A 421 22.40 -61.05 6.05
N ILE A 422 21.69 -60.08 5.46
CA ILE A 422 21.15 -58.94 6.21
C ILE A 422 19.90 -59.33 7.01
N ARG A 423 19.13 -60.29 6.51
CA ARG A 423 17.92 -60.81 7.14
C ARG A 423 17.82 -62.32 6.87
N GLU A 424 16.88 -62.95 7.56
CA GLU A 424 16.53 -64.35 7.29
C GLU A 424 16.04 -64.57 5.85
N VAL A 425 16.49 -65.70 5.29
CA VAL A 425 16.08 -66.13 3.95
C VAL A 425 14.64 -66.59 3.96
N THR A 426 13.82 -66.08 3.11
CA THR A 426 12.42 -66.47 3.00
C THR A 426 12.19 -67.42 1.82
N LYS A 427 11.10 -68.17 1.88
CA LYS A 427 10.71 -69.02 0.74
C LYS A 427 10.55 -68.23 -0.57
N GLU A 428 10.09 -66.96 -0.48
CA GLU A 428 9.98 -66.09 -1.62
C GLU A 428 11.33 -65.74 -2.23
N ASP A 429 12.37 -65.53 -1.40
CA ASP A 429 13.74 -65.26 -1.88
C ASP A 429 14.29 -66.50 -2.65
N ILE A 430 14.04 -67.70 -2.13
CA ILE A 430 14.44 -68.95 -2.78
C ILE A 430 13.71 -69.12 -4.12
N LEU A 431 12.38 -68.87 -4.15
CA LEU A 431 11.64 -68.92 -5.43
C LEU A 431 12.19 -67.93 -6.45
N ARG A 432 12.57 -66.74 -6.05
CA ARG A 432 13.22 -65.74 -6.92
C ARG A 432 14.61 -66.19 -7.42
N LEU A 433 15.38 -66.96 -6.62
CA LEU A 433 16.64 -67.55 -7.07
C LEU A 433 16.41 -68.60 -8.17
N MET A 434 15.33 -69.36 -8.03
CA MET A 434 14.96 -70.38 -9.03
C MET A 434 14.45 -69.77 -10.34
N GLU A 435 13.95 -68.54 -10.34
CA GLU A 435 13.55 -67.79 -11.53
C GLU A 435 14.73 -67.20 -12.34
N ILE A 436 15.99 -67.32 -11.82
CA ILE A 436 17.16 -66.78 -12.49
C ILE A 436 17.39 -67.49 -13.83
N LYS A 437 17.39 -66.72 -14.90
CA LYS A 437 17.58 -67.25 -16.25
C LYS A 437 19.02 -67.80 -16.44
N MET A 438 19.15 -68.95 -17.04
CA MET A 438 20.45 -69.56 -17.36
C MET A 438 21.43 -68.64 -18.08
N ALA A 439 20.90 -67.72 -18.93
CA ALA A 439 21.71 -66.71 -19.63
C ALA A 439 22.34 -65.68 -18.65
N ARG A 440 21.75 -65.47 -17.46
CA ARG A 440 22.30 -64.61 -16.40
C ARG A 440 23.41 -65.36 -15.64
N ILE A 441 23.19 -66.63 -15.35
CA ILE A 441 24.21 -67.49 -14.71
C ILE A 441 25.46 -67.57 -15.59
N LEU A 442 25.33 -67.83 -16.92
CA LEU A 442 26.43 -67.87 -17.83
C LEU A 442 27.20 -66.57 -18.01
N LYS A 443 26.56 -65.45 -17.78
CA LYS A 443 27.22 -64.11 -17.87
C LYS A 443 27.65 -63.60 -16.51
N PHE A 444 27.47 -64.36 -15.44
CA PHE A 444 27.82 -63.93 -14.09
C PHE A 444 29.33 -63.69 -13.99
N ASN A 445 29.69 -62.60 -13.36
CA ASN A 445 31.05 -62.22 -13.06
C ASN A 445 31.13 -61.85 -11.58
N SER A 446 31.90 -62.63 -10.82
CA SER A 446 32.04 -62.48 -9.34
C SER A 446 32.59 -61.12 -8.98
N ASP A 447 33.64 -60.63 -9.65
CA ASP A 447 34.23 -59.33 -9.36
C ASP A 447 33.24 -58.20 -9.50
N LYS A 448 32.36 -58.20 -10.56
CA LYS A 448 31.33 -57.22 -10.77
C LYS A 448 30.18 -57.31 -9.74
N ALA A 449 29.86 -58.51 -9.29
CA ALA A 449 28.92 -58.73 -8.21
C ALA A 449 29.44 -58.15 -6.89
N GLU A 450 30.71 -58.34 -6.61
CA GLU A 450 31.37 -57.73 -5.42
C GLU A 450 31.44 -56.20 -5.52
N GLU A 451 31.79 -55.65 -6.66
CA GLU A 451 31.77 -54.20 -6.89
C GLU A 451 30.35 -53.61 -6.65
N LEU A 452 29.31 -54.30 -7.14
CA LEU A 452 27.93 -53.89 -6.93
C LEU A 452 27.50 -53.92 -5.46
N ILE A 453 27.86 -55.03 -4.75
CA ILE A 453 27.62 -55.19 -3.34
C ILE A 453 28.35 -54.11 -2.51
N ALA A 454 29.64 -53.84 -2.85
CA ALA A 454 30.41 -52.79 -2.19
C ALA A 454 29.81 -51.40 -2.40
N ARG A 455 29.32 -51.13 -3.64
CA ARG A 455 28.61 -49.84 -3.94
C ARG A 455 27.35 -49.73 -3.12
N MET A 456 26.51 -50.76 -3.09
CA MET A 456 25.27 -50.75 -2.30
C MET A 456 25.56 -50.54 -0.80
N ARG A 457 26.59 -51.09 -0.23
CA ARG A 457 26.99 -50.85 1.16
C ARG A 457 27.41 -49.42 1.37
N LYS A 458 28.17 -48.84 0.46
CA LYS A 458 28.57 -47.45 0.52
C LYS A 458 27.34 -46.52 0.42
N ASP A 459 26.40 -46.81 -0.48
CA ASP A 459 25.15 -46.06 -0.61
C ASP A 459 24.32 -46.11 0.69
N ILE A 460 24.30 -47.23 1.40
CA ILE A 460 23.66 -47.37 2.74
C ILE A 460 24.38 -46.50 3.77
N GLU A 461 25.71 -46.52 3.80
CA GLU A 461 26.47 -45.66 4.74
C GLU A 461 26.22 -44.17 4.50
N GLU A 462 26.14 -43.75 3.23
CA GLU A 462 25.77 -42.37 2.87
C GLU A 462 24.35 -42.03 3.32
N ILE A 463 23.40 -42.94 3.15
CA ILE A 463 22.01 -42.72 3.59
C ILE A 463 21.94 -42.67 5.11
N ASP A 464 22.67 -43.53 5.84
CA ASP A 464 22.70 -43.53 7.28
C ASP A 464 23.35 -42.23 7.83
N HIS A 465 24.36 -41.72 7.16
CA HIS A 465 24.93 -40.43 7.48
C HIS A 465 23.90 -39.30 7.31
N HIS A 466 23.11 -39.30 6.23
CA HIS A 466 22.06 -38.32 5.99
C HIS A 466 20.91 -38.45 7.01
N LEU A 467 20.51 -39.66 7.35
CA LEU A 467 19.50 -39.91 8.39
C LEU A 467 19.94 -39.43 9.77
N ALA A 468 21.23 -39.62 10.12
CA ALA A 468 21.78 -39.12 11.36
C ALA A 468 21.85 -37.58 11.42
N ASN A 469 22.03 -36.95 10.25
CA ASN A 469 22.15 -35.50 10.11
C ASN A 469 21.00 -34.93 9.25
N ILE A 470 19.77 -35.35 9.52
CA ILE A 470 18.61 -35.05 8.67
C ILE A 470 18.31 -33.56 8.56
N VAL A 471 18.61 -32.77 9.59
CA VAL A 471 18.45 -31.32 9.57
C VAL A 471 19.36 -30.70 8.52
N GLU A 472 20.66 -31.00 8.54
CA GLU A 472 21.61 -30.50 7.52
C GLU A 472 21.26 -30.99 6.11
N TYR A 473 20.81 -32.22 5.96
CA TYR A 473 20.32 -32.74 4.68
C TYR A 473 19.12 -31.92 4.17
N THR A 474 18.22 -31.51 5.06
CA THR A 474 17.08 -30.65 4.72
C THR A 474 17.53 -29.21 4.38
N VAL A 475 18.53 -28.68 5.10
CA VAL A 475 19.15 -27.39 4.77
C VAL A 475 19.78 -27.41 3.38
N ASP A 476 20.51 -28.46 3.05
CA ASP A 476 21.13 -28.64 1.71
C ASP A 476 20.07 -28.79 0.61
N TRP A 477 18.91 -29.38 0.90
CA TRP A 477 17.76 -29.42 0.02
C TRP A 477 17.29 -28.02 -0.33
N PHE A 478 17.06 -27.14 0.64
CA PHE A 478 16.65 -25.76 0.40
C PHE A 478 17.71 -24.93 -0.30
N ARG A 479 19.00 -25.11 0.01
CA ARG A 479 20.13 -24.50 -0.70
C ARG A 479 20.12 -24.92 -2.18
N MET A 480 20.00 -26.21 -2.46
CA MET A 480 19.92 -26.75 -3.83
C MET A 480 18.73 -26.14 -4.60
N LEU A 481 17.56 -26.03 -3.98
CA LEU A 481 16.39 -25.40 -4.62
C LEU A 481 16.66 -23.93 -4.95
N LYS A 482 17.26 -23.18 -4.01
CA LYS A 482 17.60 -21.77 -4.21
C LYS A 482 18.63 -21.59 -5.34
N ASP A 483 19.67 -22.39 -5.39
CA ASP A 483 20.72 -22.32 -6.40
C ASP A 483 20.19 -22.67 -7.79
N LYS A 484 19.34 -23.71 -7.87
CA LYS A 484 18.79 -24.22 -9.14
C LYS A 484 17.71 -23.33 -9.73
N TYR A 485 16.81 -22.79 -8.92
CA TYR A 485 15.60 -22.10 -9.35
C TYR A 485 15.53 -20.61 -8.94
N GLY A 486 16.22 -20.19 -7.88
CA GLY A 486 16.07 -18.88 -7.27
C GLY A 486 16.37 -17.69 -8.17
N LYS A 487 17.25 -17.87 -9.18
CA LYS A 487 17.59 -16.80 -10.15
C LYS A 487 16.39 -16.31 -10.96
N ALA A 488 15.36 -17.15 -11.13
CA ALA A 488 14.13 -16.80 -11.85
C ALA A 488 13.16 -15.94 -11.00
N PHE A 489 13.36 -15.89 -9.68
CA PHE A 489 12.41 -15.28 -8.73
C PHE A 489 13.08 -14.18 -7.87
N PRO A 490 13.61 -13.10 -8.47
CA PRO A 490 14.06 -11.94 -7.69
C PRO A 490 12.86 -11.28 -7.01
N ARG A 491 13.09 -10.62 -5.85
CA ARG A 491 12.06 -9.82 -5.21
C ARG A 491 11.64 -8.66 -6.12
N ARG A 492 10.34 -8.46 -6.28
CA ARG A 492 9.76 -7.41 -7.15
C ARG A 492 9.15 -6.26 -6.35
N THR A 493 8.59 -6.55 -5.19
CA THR A 493 7.87 -5.55 -4.39
C THR A 493 8.81 -4.85 -3.41
N GLU A 494 8.78 -3.53 -3.38
CA GLU A 494 9.61 -2.71 -2.51
C GLU A 494 8.94 -2.51 -1.14
N LEU A 495 9.71 -2.73 -0.05
CA LEU A 495 9.23 -2.48 1.32
C LEU A 495 9.44 -1.00 1.67
N ARG A 496 8.35 -0.28 1.99
CA ARG A 496 8.38 1.12 2.41
C ARG A 496 7.35 1.39 3.50
N ASN A 497 7.64 2.32 4.40
CA ASN A 497 6.62 2.90 5.27
C ASN A 497 5.90 4.03 4.52
N PHE A 498 4.58 4.07 4.61
CA PHE A 498 3.79 5.09 3.93
C PHE A 498 3.31 6.16 4.91
N ASP A 499 3.55 7.42 4.56
CA ASP A 499 2.94 8.54 5.25
C ASP A 499 1.41 8.50 5.11
N THR A 500 0.73 9.00 6.14
CA THR A 500 -0.73 9.11 6.11
C THR A 500 -1.12 10.31 5.26
N ILE A 501 -1.79 10.06 4.12
CA ILE A 501 -2.29 11.10 3.24
C ILE A 501 -3.65 11.57 3.75
N GLU A 502 -3.73 12.83 4.19
CA GLU A 502 -5.00 13.45 4.54
C GLU A 502 -5.73 13.89 3.25
N ALA A 503 -6.81 13.19 2.92
CA ALA A 503 -7.61 13.45 1.71
C ALA A 503 -8.04 14.92 1.55
N THR A 504 -8.32 15.61 2.65
CA THR A 504 -8.73 17.02 2.66
C THR A 504 -7.61 17.99 2.28
N LYS A 505 -6.34 17.62 2.48
CA LYS A 505 -5.18 18.47 2.11
C LYS A 505 -4.79 18.31 0.64
N VAL A 506 -5.19 17.21 0.03
CA VAL A 506 -4.76 16.83 -1.31
C VAL A 506 -5.75 17.25 -2.39
N ILE A 507 -7.05 17.31 -2.05
CA ILE A 507 -8.08 17.69 -3.00
C ILE A 507 -8.00 19.18 -3.34
N GLU A 508 -8.13 19.51 -4.60
CA GLU A 508 -8.12 20.90 -5.05
C GLU A 508 -9.51 21.55 -4.94
N ALA A 509 -9.53 22.82 -4.51
CA ALA A 509 -10.73 23.64 -4.44
C ALA A 509 -11.17 24.09 -5.85
N ASN A 510 -11.96 23.27 -6.53
CA ASN A 510 -12.36 23.46 -7.92
C ASN A 510 -13.69 24.15 -8.10
N GLU A 511 -14.51 24.18 -7.07
CA GLU A 511 -15.86 24.72 -7.10
C GLU A 511 -15.93 26.07 -6.40
N LYS A 512 -16.88 26.90 -6.77
CA LYS A 512 -17.12 28.20 -6.17
C LYS A 512 -18.33 28.11 -5.25
N LEU A 513 -18.16 28.44 -3.97
CA LEU A 513 -19.21 28.45 -2.99
C LEU A 513 -19.89 29.82 -2.94
N TYR A 514 -21.22 29.84 -2.95
CA TYR A 514 -22.03 31.03 -2.89
C TYR A 514 -23.07 30.94 -1.76
N ILE A 515 -23.56 32.10 -1.28
CA ILE A 515 -24.56 32.19 -0.24
C ILE A 515 -25.64 33.21 -0.57
N ASN A 516 -26.90 32.85 -0.30
CA ASN A 516 -28.03 33.75 -0.28
C ASN A 516 -28.47 33.96 1.18
N ARG A 517 -28.05 35.07 1.78
CA ARG A 517 -28.32 35.36 3.18
C ARG A 517 -29.80 35.69 3.47
N GLU A 518 -30.54 36.21 2.47
CA GLU A 518 -31.95 36.60 2.63
C GLU A 518 -32.86 35.37 2.62
N GLU A 519 -32.60 34.47 1.68
CA GLU A 519 -33.39 33.24 1.53
C GLU A 519 -32.88 32.11 2.43
N GLY A 520 -31.63 32.19 2.90
CA GLY A 520 -30.99 31.17 3.78
C GLY A 520 -30.45 29.95 3.07
N PHE A 521 -29.98 30.09 1.82
CA PHE A 521 -29.38 29.03 1.04
C PHE A 521 -27.87 29.21 0.88
N ILE A 522 -27.16 28.09 0.85
CA ILE A 522 -25.73 28.01 0.53
C ILE A 522 -25.51 26.89 -0.49
N GLY A 523 -24.53 27.06 -1.42
CA GLY A 523 -24.21 26.02 -2.39
C GLY A 523 -23.39 26.50 -3.60
N THR A 524 -22.95 25.54 -4.41
CA THR A 524 -22.13 25.79 -5.62
C THR A 524 -22.99 26.19 -6.83
N GLY A 525 -24.29 25.85 -6.83
CA GLY A 525 -25.24 26.20 -7.90
C GLY A 525 -25.76 27.64 -7.84
N LEU A 526 -25.50 28.39 -6.78
CA LEU A 526 -26.03 29.73 -6.52
C LEU A 526 -25.19 30.84 -7.18
N LYS A 527 -24.88 30.74 -8.45
CA LYS A 527 -23.89 31.59 -9.18
C LYS A 527 -24.23 33.09 -9.24
N LYS A 528 -25.47 33.51 -8.89
CA LYS A 528 -25.91 34.90 -8.88
C LYS A 528 -25.85 35.57 -7.51
N ASP A 529 -25.55 34.82 -6.46
CA ASP A 529 -25.53 35.25 -5.07
C ASP A 529 -24.08 35.62 -4.60
N GLU A 530 -23.94 35.96 -3.32
CA GLU A 530 -22.66 36.36 -2.73
C GLU A 530 -21.63 35.23 -2.81
N PHE A 531 -20.46 35.48 -3.41
CA PHE A 531 -19.34 34.53 -3.46
C PHE A 531 -18.60 34.49 -2.12
N ILE A 532 -18.42 33.29 -1.57
CA ILE A 532 -17.68 33.05 -0.31
C ILE A 532 -16.21 32.70 -0.59
N GLY A 533 -15.97 31.70 -1.43
CA GLY A 533 -14.62 31.17 -1.67
C GLY A 533 -14.63 29.96 -2.60
N ASN A 534 -13.44 29.49 -2.96
CA ASN A 534 -13.29 28.26 -3.71
C ASN A 534 -13.33 27.08 -2.72
N CYS A 535 -14.08 26.03 -3.05
CA CYS A 535 -14.23 24.83 -2.23
C CYS A 535 -14.06 23.56 -3.05
N SER A 536 -13.92 22.44 -2.35
CA SER A 536 -13.96 21.10 -2.94
C SER A 536 -15.30 20.42 -2.63
N PRO A 537 -15.71 19.39 -3.39
CA PRO A 537 -16.95 18.64 -3.13
C PRO A 537 -16.98 17.90 -1.79
N ILE A 538 -15.84 17.73 -1.13
CA ILE A 538 -15.74 17.06 0.18
C ILE A 538 -15.57 18.01 1.36
N ASP A 539 -15.49 19.32 1.10
CA ASP A 539 -15.35 20.32 2.14
C ASP A 539 -16.65 20.48 2.95
N ASP A 540 -16.46 20.97 4.16
CA ASP A 540 -17.56 21.40 5.02
C ASP A 540 -17.63 22.93 5.05
N VAL A 541 -18.80 23.46 5.35
CA VAL A 541 -19.04 24.88 5.51
C VAL A 541 -19.53 25.15 6.91
N ILE A 542 -18.88 26.11 7.61
CA ILE A 542 -19.34 26.61 8.91
C ILE A 542 -20.21 27.84 8.71
N ILE A 543 -21.36 27.89 9.38
CA ILE A 543 -22.32 28.96 9.27
C ILE A 543 -22.73 29.43 10.68
N PHE A 544 -22.54 30.73 10.97
CA PHE A 544 -22.99 31.37 12.21
C PHE A 544 -24.21 32.22 11.97
N PHE A 545 -25.17 32.14 12.88
CA PHE A 545 -26.42 32.89 12.86
C PHE A 545 -26.44 34.03 13.92
N ARG A 546 -27.30 35.03 13.67
CA ARG A 546 -27.39 36.19 14.59
C ARG A 546 -27.96 35.85 15.97
N ASP A 547 -28.72 34.79 16.11
CA ASP A 547 -29.27 34.29 17.37
C ASP A 547 -28.25 33.56 18.25
N GLY A 548 -27.02 33.40 17.77
CA GLY A 548 -25.93 32.77 18.50
C GLY A 548 -25.73 31.31 18.19
N LYS A 549 -26.48 30.76 17.28
CA LYS A 549 -26.28 29.37 16.82
C LYS A 549 -25.25 29.29 15.70
N TYR A 550 -24.67 28.09 15.51
CA TYR A 550 -23.91 27.78 14.33
C TYR A 550 -24.10 26.31 13.94
N ILE A 551 -23.85 26.00 12.66
CA ILE A 551 -23.95 24.67 12.07
C ILE A 551 -22.79 24.45 11.14
N ILE A 552 -22.33 23.18 11.01
CA ILE A 552 -21.41 22.75 9.97
C ILE A 552 -22.11 21.75 9.07
N THR A 553 -22.01 21.98 7.78
CA THR A 553 -22.70 21.19 6.76
C THR A 553 -21.79 20.92 5.58
N PRO A 554 -21.86 19.73 4.93
CA PRO A 554 -21.07 19.46 3.73
C PRO A 554 -21.48 20.38 2.58
N VAL A 555 -20.54 20.70 1.71
CA VAL A 555 -20.77 21.41 0.44
C VAL A 555 -21.82 20.65 -0.37
N ALA A 556 -22.76 21.35 -0.92
CA ALA A 556 -23.82 20.84 -1.79
C ALA A 556 -24.13 21.83 -2.91
N ASP A 557 -24.82 21.39 -3.95
CA ASP A 557 -25.22 22.27 -5.05
C ASP A 557 -26.15 23.40 -4.58
N LYS A 558 -27.18 23.09 -3.76
CA LYS A 558 -28.05 24.06 -3.07
C LYS A 558 -28.62 23.47 -1.80
N LYS A 559 -28.30 24.05 -0.64
CA LYS A 559 -28.81 23.61 0.67
C LYS A 559 -29.43 24.75 1.44
N PHE A 560 -30.62 24.53 1.98
CA PHE A 560 -31.24 25.46 2.94
C PHE A 560 -30.62 25.24 4.32
N VAL A 561 -30.09 26.32 4.92
CA VAL A 561 -29.39 26.29 6.20
C VAL A 561 -30.07 27.18 7.26
N GLY A 562 -31.01 28.00 6.88
CA GLY A 562 -31.73 28.91 7.76
C GLY A 562 -31.49 30.39 7.47
N LYS A 563 -32.37 31.24 7.95
CA LYS A 563 -32.30 32.71 7.76
C LYS A 563 -31.44 33.37 8.85
N ASN A 564 -31.14 34.65 8.69
CA ASN A 564 -30.35 35.46 9.64
C ASN A 564 -28.87 35.05 9.73
N ILE A 565 -28.28 34.60 8.64
CA ILE A 565 -26.89 34.22 8.55
C ILE A 565 -25.98 35.42 8.82
N LEU A 566 -25.10 35.29 9.79
CA LEU A 566 -24.13 36.32 10.19
C LEU A 566 -22.83 36.16 9.45
N TYR A 567 -22.30 34.92 9.38
CA TYR A 567 -21.03 34.56 8.77
C TYR A 567 -21.10 33.13 8.16
N ALA A 568 -20.44 32.91 7.07
CA ALA A 568 -20.25 31.61 6.49
C ALA A 568 -18.89 31.54 5.81
N ASN A 569 -18.19 30.39 5.96
CA ASN A 569 -16.94 30.14 5.28
C ASN A 569 -16.67 28.61 5.21
N ILE A 570 -15.66 28.22 4.44
CA ILE A 570 -15.21 26.83 4.39
C ILE A 570 -14.63 26.46 5.75
N PHE A 571 -15.06 25.32 6.28
CA PHE A 571 -14.60 24.79 7.56
C PHE A 571 -13.41 23.86 7.39
N LYS A 572 -12.34 24.09 8.13
CA LYS A 572 -11.18 23.21 8.20
C LYS A 572 -11.20 22.45 9.53
N LYS A 573 -11.37 21.14 9.48
CA LYS A 573 -11.34 20.28 10.68
C LYS A 573 -9.95 20.37 11.33
N ASN A 574 -9.91 20.42 12.66
CA ASN A 574 -8.70 20.54 13.48
C ASN A 574 -7.90 21.85 13.30
N ASP A 575 -8.50 22.90 12.69
CA ASP A 575 -7.84 24.19 12.59
C ASP A 575 -7.95 24.94 13.93
N LYS A 576 -6.83 24.98 14.67
CA LYS A 576 -6.69 25.72 15.94
C LYS A 576 -6.32 27.20 15.73
N ARG A 577 -5.98 27.60 14.49
CA ARG A 577 -5.52 28.97 14.20
C ARG A 577 -6.65 29.94 13.85
N THR A 578 -7.77 29.45 13.31
CA THR A 578 -8.95 30.28 13.06
C THR A 578 -9.70 30.57 14.36
N ILE A 579 -9.55 31.78 14.85
CA ILE A 579 -10.17 32.24 16.11
C ILE A 579 -11.35 33.14 15.82
N TYR A 580 -12.48 32.84 16.45
CA TYR A 580 -13.68 33.65 16.39
C TYR A 580 -13.73 34.59 17.59
N ASN A 581 -13.72 35.93 17.32
CA ASN A 581 -13.89 36.98 18.33
C ASN A 581 -15.36 37.38 18.35
N VAL A 582 -16.01 37.21 19.48
CA VAL A 582 -17.48 37.37 19.62
C VAL A 582 -17.86 38.21 20.84
N CYS A 583 -18.76 39.19 20.62
CA CYS A 583 -19.53 39.75 21.69
C CYS A 583 -21.01 39.37 21.51
N TYR A 584 -21.65 38.94 22.57
CA TYR A 584 -23.07 38.58 22.55
C TYR A 584 -23.81 39.12 23.77
N ARG A 585 -25.09 39.31 23.62
CA ARG A 585 -26.01 39.67 24.68
C ARG A 585 -26.80 38.42 25.07
N ASP A 586 -26.81 38.12 26.38
CA ASP A 586 -27.52 36.96 26.92
C ASP A 586 -28.97 37.37 27.27
N GLY A 587 -29.94 36.85 26.55
CA GLY A 587 -31.34 37.18 26.69
C GLY A 587 -31.73 38.56 26.12
N LYS A 588 -33.01 38.97 26.28
CA LYS A 588 -33.57 40.21 25.68
C LYS A 588 -32.99 41.51 26.26
N GLU A 589 -32.73 41.54 27.54
CA GLU A 589 -32.18 42.69 28.27
C GLU A 589 -30.98 42.33 29.15
N GLY A 590 -30.37 41.22 28.90
CA GLY A 590 -29.31 40.63 29.71
C GLY A 590 -27.92 41.25 29.54
N THR A 591 -26.98 40.70 30.29
CA THR A 591 -25.57 41.10 30.28
C THR A 591 -24.93 40.81 28.90
N SER A 592 -24.07 41.71 28.47
CA SER A 592 -23.23 41.48 27.29
C SER A 592 -21.88 40.84 27.67
N TYR A 593 -21.51 39.83 26.96
CA TYR A 593 -20.26 39.06 27.15
C TYR A 593 -19.33 39.22 25.94
N ILE A 594 -18.03 38.99 26.18
CA ILE A 594 -16.96 38.97 25.18
C ILE A 594 -16.17 37.69 25.33
N LYS A 595 -15.87 37.02 24.22
CA LYS A 595 -15.05 35.78 24.19
C LYS A 595 -14.32 35.56 22.89
N ARG A 596 -13.30 34.71 22.96
CA ARG A 596 -12.52 34.18 21.84
C ARG A 596 -12.55 32.67 21.90
N PHE A 597 -12.75 32.01 20.77
CA PHE A 597 -12.75 30.55 20.70
C PHE A 597 -12.41 30.04 19.30
N ALA A 598 -11.91 28.81 19.21
CA ALA A 598 -11.78 28.05 17.97
C ALA A 598 -12.89 26.99 17.86
N VAL A 599 -13.19 26.55 16.64
CA VAL A 599 -14.05 25.40 16.37
C VAL A 599 -13.21 24.35 15.65
N THR A 600 -12.82 23.29 16.37
CA THR A 600 -11.89 22.26 15.87
C THR A 600 -12.59 20.99 15.47
N SER A 601 -13.63 20.57 16.21
CA SER A 601 -14.37 19.33 16.00
C SER A 601 -15.86 19.52 16.25
N VAL A 602 -16.69 18.99 15.34
CA VAL A 602 -18.17 19.05 15.43
C VAL A 602 -18.79 17.93 14.59
N VAL A 603 -20.03 17.57 14.95
CA VAL A 603 -20.87 16.65 14.16
C VAL A 603 -21.57 17.45 13.06
N ARG A 604 -21.57 16.94 11.82
CA ARG A 604 -22.26 17.56 10.67
C ARG A 604 -23.76 17.68 10.91
N ASP A 605 -24.35 18.75 10.40
CA ASP A 605 -25.79 19.04 10.42
C ASP A 605 -26.42 19.13 11.83
N ARG A 606 -25.59 19.28 12.89
CA ARG A 606 -26.04 19.53 14.24
C ARG A 606 -25.90 21.03 14.58
N GLU A 607 -26.91 21.61 15.21
CA GLU A 607 -26.85 22.99 15.73
C GLU A 607 -26.08 23.05 17.07
N TYR A 608 -25.23 24.05 17.19
CA TYR A 608 -24.44 24.35 18.37
C TYR A 608 -24.71 25.81 18.78
N ASP A 609 -24.63 26.12 20.06
CA ASP A 609 -24.86 27.47 20.61
C ASP A 609 -23.52 28.11 21.03
N VAL A 610 -23.30 29.34 20.58
CA VAL A 610 -22.20 30.21 21.01
C VAL A 610 -22.55 30.96 22.30
N THR A 611 -23.83 31.17 22.57
CA THR A 611 -24.36 31.84 23.76
C THR A 611 -24.58 30.83 24.90
N GLN A 612 -25.31 31.21 25.94
CA GLN A 612 -25.69 30.29 27.03
C GLN A 612 -27.05 29.59 26.76
N GLY A 613 -27.64 29.78 25.57
CA GLY A 613 -28.93 29.21 25.21
C GLY A 613 -30.14 29.95 25.78
N THR A 614 -29.95 31.07 26.43
CA THR A 614 -31.04 31.89 26.93
C THR A 614 -31.89 32.43 25.77
N PRO A 615 -33.23 32.29 25.78
CA PRO A 615 -34.09 32.85 24.73
C PRO A 615 -33.82 34.33 24.45
N ASP A 616 -33.88 34.73 23.15
CA ASP A 616 -33.59 36.09 22.67
C ASP A 616 -32.13 36.56 22.84
N SER A 617 -31.20 35.65 23.11
CA SER A 617 -29.77 35.94 23.02
C SER A 617 -29.38 36.32 21.60
N ARG A 618 -28.39 37.23 21.46
CA ARG A 618 -28.02 37.73 20.13
C ARG A 618 -26.53 38.10 20.09
N ILE A 619 -25.87 37.71 19.02
CA ILE A 619 -24.51 38.17 18.68
C ILE A 619 -24.59 39.67 18.29
N THR A 620 -23.78 40.49 18.96
CA THR A 620 -23.70 41.94 18.75
C THR A 620 -22.42 42.37 18.01
N TYR A 621 -21.37 41.52 18.04
CA TYR A 621 -20.14 41.68 17.27
C TYR A 621 -19.55 40.30 16.94
N PHE A 622 -18.99 40.16 15.76
CA PHE A 622 -18.42 38.90 15.30
C PHE A 622 -17.32 39.15 14.27
N THR A 623 -16.17 38.53 14.44
CA THR A 623 -15.11 38.43 13.43
C THR A 623 -14.48 37.03 13.42
N ALA A 624 -14.09 36.60 12.27
CA ALA A 624 -13.31 35.36 12.08
C ALA A 624 -11.88 35.73 11.72
N ASN A 625 -10.93 35.22 12.48
CA ASN A 625 -9.52 35.61 12.42
C ASN A 625 -8.65 34.38 12.09
N PRO A 626 -8.22 34.17 10.81
CA PRO A 626 -7.57 32.95 10.36
C PRO A 626 -6.21 32.66 11.01
N ASN A 627 -5.60 33.65 11.65
CA ASN A 627 -4.32 33.51 12.34
C ASN A 627 -4.38 34.01 13.79
N GLY A 628 -5.55 33.99 14.41
CA GLY A 628 -5.73 34.40 15.79
C GLY A 628 -5.50 35.89 16.04
N GLU A 629 -5.80 36.76 15.05
CA GLU A 629 -5.66 38.19 15.17
C GLU A 629 -6.58 38.70 16.27
N ALA A 630 -6.07 39.67 17.06
CA ALA A 630 -6.82 40.35 18.07
C ALA A 630 -7.05 41.79 17.66
N GLU A 631 -8.27 42.24 17.83
CA GLU A 631 -8.71 43.57 17.42
C GLU A 631 -9.17 44.39 18.63
N ILE A 632 -9.06 45.73 18.49
CA ILE A 632 -9.60 46.67 19.45
C ILE A 632 -10.97 47.13 18.98
N ILE A 633 -11.98 46.94 19.81
CA ILE A 633 -13.36 47.36 19.53
C ILE A 633 -13.76 48.59 20.35
N LYS A 634 -14.61 49.40 19.75
CA LYS A 634 -15.25 50.55 20.38
C LYS A 634 -16.70 50.19 20.72
N VAL A 635 -17.00 50.17 22.01
CA VAL A 635 -18.34 49.88 22.57
C VAL A 635 -19.04 51.16 22.89
N THR A 636 -20.22 51.35 22.33
CA THR A 636 -21.12 52.51 22.63
C THR A 636 -22.36 52.01 23.36
N LEU A 637 -22.59 52.51 24.55
CA LEU A 637 -23.77 52.19 25.36
C LEU A 637 -24.97 53.05 24.97
N LYS A 638 -26.19 52.56 25.26
CA LYS A 638 -27.39 53.37 25.12
C LYS A 638 -27.34 54.53 26.12
N PRO A 639 -27.72 55.76 25.72
CA PRO A 639 -27.76 56.93 26.60
C PRO A 639 -28.62 56.64 27.87
N ASN A 640 -28.03 56.83 29.03
CA ASN A 640 -28.71 56.71 30.32
C ASN A 640 -28.15 57.76 31.24
N PRO A 641 -28.99 58.61 31.94
CA PRO A 641 -28.53 59.68 32.78
C PRO A 641 -27.63 59.28 33.94
N ARG A 642 -27.65 58.03 34.35
CA ARG A 642 -26.79 57.44 35.39
C ARG A 642 -25.42 56.92 34.91
N VAL A 643 -25.13 56.95 33.60
CA VAL A 643 -23.91 56.44 33.04
C VAL A 643 -22.96 57.57 32.66
N ARG A 644 -21.86 57.70 33.38
CA ARG A 644 -20.83 58.73 33.12
C ARG A 644 -19.99 58.52 31.88
N ARG A 645 -19.71 57.25 31.50
CA ARG A 645 -18.89 56.86 30.33
C ARG A 645 -19.72 56.06 29.36
N ILE A 646 -20.18 56.68 28.29
CA ILE A 646 -21.04 56.07 27.25
C ILE A 646 -20.22 55.29 26.23
N ILE A 647 -18.92 55.60 26.06
CA ILE A 647 -18.03 54.96 25.07
C ILE A 647 -16.82 54.43 25.81
N PHE A 648 -16.45 53.20 25.55
CA PHE A 648 -15.21 52.62 26.02
C PHE A 648 -14.63 51.65 24.92
N GLU A 649 -13.39 51.28 25.09
CA GLU A 649 -12.66 50.39 24.18
C GLU A 649 -12.33 49.11 24.90
N GLU A 650 -12.32 48.02 24.16
CA GLU A 650 -11.93 46.72 24.66
C GLU A 650 -11.01 46.05 23.63
N ASP A 651 -9.93 45.41 24.12
CA ASP A 651 -8.92 44.77 23.30
C ASP A 651 -9.07 43.25 23.45
N PHE A 652 -9.29 42.56 22.34
CA PHE A 652 -9.42 41.11 22.32
C PHE A 652 -8.10 40.43 22.69
N SER A 653 -6.93 41.08 22.58
CA SER A 653 -5.66 40.48 22.99
C SER A 653 -5.62 40.12 24.47
N ASN A 654 -6.39 40.85 25.32
CA ASN A 654 -6.54 40.60 26.73
C ASN A 654 -7.56 39.49 27.08
N ILE A 655 -8.20 38.89 26.06
CA ILE A 655 -9.21 37.85 26.24
C ILE A 655 -8.58 36.50 25.86
N ASN A 656 -8.48 35.60 26.83
CA ASN A 656 -7.96 34.24 26.58
C ASN A 656 -8.87 33.46 25.63
N ILE A 657 -8.23 32.68 24.76
CA ILE A 657 -8.94 31.74 23.89
C ILE A 657 -9.41 30.57 24.76
N LYS A 658 -10.71 30.31 24.78
CA LYS A 658 -11.35 29.25 25.59
C LYS A 658 -12.20 28.35 24.70
N GLY A 659 -12.71 27.23 25.25
CA GLY A 659 -13.64 26.36 24.57
C GLY A 659 -14.91 27.08 24.09
N ARG A 660 -15.51 26.63 23.02
CA ARG A 660 -16.71 27.22 22.37
C ARG A 660 -17.89 27.38 23.31
N GLN A 661 -18.07 26.50 24.30
CA GLN A 661 -19.17 26.54 25.28
C GLN A 661 -18.91 27.51 26.46
N ALA A 662 -17.71 28.07 26.58
CA ALA A 662 -17.42 29.02 27.66
C ALA A 662 -18.31 30.26 27.56
N MET A 663 -18.81 30.73 28.71
CA MET A 663 -19.63 31.95 28.80
C MET A 663 -18.88 33.19 28.30
N GLY A 664 -17.57 33.27 28.50
CA GLY A 664 -16.77 34.45 28.23
C GLY A 664 -16.66 35.40 29.41
N ASN A 665 -16.01 36.54 29.19
CA ASN A 665 -15.88 37.59 30.17
C ASN A 665 -17.06 38.58 30.08
N ILE A 666 -17.45 39.22 31.17
CA ILE A 666 -18.49 40.25 31.15
C ILE A 666 -17.93 41.47 30.43
N LEU A 667 -18.53 41.85 29.31
CA LEU A 667 -18.22 43.07 28.60
C LEU A 667 -18.90 44.27 29.31
N THR A 668 -20.20 44.16 29.56
CA THR A 668 -20.96 45.17 30.30
C THR A 668 -22.35 44.64 30.72
N LYS A 669 -22.84 45.10 31.85
CA LYS A 669 -24.22 44.87 32.32
C LYS A 669 -25.20 45.92 31.79
N LEU A 670 -24.68 46.97 31.13
CA LEU A 670 -25.48 48.07 30.60
C LEU A 670 -25.90 47.79 29.16
N PRO A 671 -27.06 48.31 28.70
CA PRO A 671 -27.50 48.08 27.33
C PRO A 671 -26.56 48.71 26.32
N VAL A 672 -26.08 47.89 25.41
CA VAL A 672 -25.18 48.27 24.29
C VAL A 672 -26.03 48.85 23.16
N HIS A 673 -25.57 49.97 22.58
CA HIS A 673 -26.16 50.57 21.38
C HIS A 673 -25.47 50.04 20.14
N LYS A 674 -24.11 50.07 20.09
CA LYS A 674 -23.31 49.64 18.95
C LYS A 674 -21.92 49.19 19.41
N ILE A 675 -21.41 48.13 18.76
CA ILE A 675 -20.02 47.74 18.82
C ILE A 675 -19.43 47.88 17.42
N ALA A 676 -18.27 48.53 17.30
CA ALA A 676 -17.59 48.72 16.03
C ALA A 676 -16.09 48.44 16.18
N LEU A 677 -15.46 47.89 15.11
CA LEU A 677 -14.04 47.77 15.01
C LEU A 677 -13.39 49.17 15.09
N LYS A 678 -12.40 49.32 15.96
CA LYS A 678 -11.57 50.54 16.05
C LYS A 678 -10.24 50.33 15.32
N GLN A 679 -9.54 49.23 15.62
CA GLN A 679 -8.22 48.93 15.08
C GLN A 679 -8.07 47.42 14.95
N ARG A 680 -7.47 46.92 13.87
CA ARG A 680 -7.01 45.55 13.75
C ARG A 680 -5.69 45.38 14.50
N GLY A 681 -5.54 44.29 15.23
CA GLY A 681 -4.32 43.93 15.93
C GLY A 681 -3.59 42.77 15.25
N GLY A 682 -2.41 42.42 15.78
CA GLY A 682 -1.62 41.32 15.32
C GLY A 682 -2.11 39.96 15.79
N SER A 683 -1.45 38.89 15.32
CA SER A 683 -1.70 37.51 15.76
C SER A 683 -1.27 37.31 17.22
N THR A 684 -2.12 36.61 17.98
CA THR A 684 -1.78 36.18 19.36
C THR A 684 -1.24 34.75 19.42
N LEU A 685 -1.06 34.09 18.25
CA LEU A 685 -0.65 32.67 18.10
C LEU A 685 0.74 32.50 17.46
N GLY A 686 1.52 33.59 17.32
CA GLY A 686 2.81 33.57 16.62
C GLY A 686 2.69 33.65 15.09
N GLY A 687 3.81 33.61 14.39
CA GLY A 687 3.88 33.67 12.93
C GLY A 687 3.30 32.44 12.24
N ARG A 688 2.97 32.57 10.97
CA ARG A 688 2.52 31.46 10.11
C ARG A 688 3.64 31.03 9.18
N LYS A 689 3.99 29.74 9.20
CA LYS A 689 5.00 29.16 8.30
C LYS A 689 4.46 29.16 6.86
N VAL A 690 5.25 29.63 5.91
CA VAL A 690 4.88 29.76 4.49
C VAL A 690 5.94 29.12 3.62
N TRP A 691 5.49 28.36 2.61
CA TRP A 691 6.33 27.73 1.60
C TRP A 691 5.91 28.18 0.21
N PHE A 692 6.85 28.12 -0.74
CA PHE A 692 6.61 28.42 -2.15
C PHE A 692 6.85 27.19 -3.02
N ASP A 693 5.84 26.79 -3.76
CA ASP A 693 5.91 25.69 -4.72
C ASP A 693 6.24 26.27 -6.11
N ARG A 694 7.47 25.99 -6.60
CA ARG A 694 7.94 26.49 -7.90
C ARG A 694 7.26 25.84 -9.09
N ASP A 695 6.69 24.64 -8.94
CA ASP A 695 6.03 23.93 -10.04
C ASP A 695 4.68 24.56 -10.38
N VAL A 696 4.00 25.13 -9.40
CA VAL A 696 2.69 25.78 -9.56
C VAL A 696 2.73 27.29 -9.39
N LEU A 697 3.90 27.85 -9.06
CA LEU A 697 4.13 29.28 -8.81
C LEU A 697 3.15 29.86 -7.76
N ARG A 698 2.93 29.13 -6.65
CA ARG A 698 2.00 29.52 -5.58
C ARG A 698 2.58 29.25 -4.20
N LEU A 699 2.06 30.01 -3.24
CA LEU A 699 2.33 29.81 -1.81
C LEU A 699 1.49 28.65 -1.26
N ASN A 700 2.01 27.99 -0.22
CA ASN A 700 1.27 27.02 0.55
C ASN A 700 1.68 27.05 2.03
N TYR A 701 0.84 26.40 2.87
CA TYR A 701 1.10 26.22 4.31
C TYR A 701 1.36 24.75 4.66
N ASP A 702 1.50 23.90 3.64
CA ASP A 702 1.52 22.45 3.78
C ASP A 702 2.93 21.87 3.78
N GLY A 703 3.98 22.72 3.81
CA GLY A 703 5.38 22.28 3.85
C GLY A 703 5.96 21.88 2.48
N ARG A 704 5.32 22.27 1.35
CA ARG A 704 5.77 21.88 0.01
C ARG A 704 6.62 22.96 -0.65
N GLY A 705 7.78 22.57 -1.17
CA GLY A 705 8.70 23.46 -1.88
C GLY A 705 9.62 24.23 -0.94
N GLU A 706 9.98 25.46 -1.31
CA GLU A 706 10.95 26.30 -0.62
C GLU A 706 10.33 26.98 0.61
N TYR A 707 10.97 26.85 1.78
CA TYR A 707 10.52 27.50 3.00
C TYR A 707 10.90 28.97 3.01
N LEU A 708 9.91 29.86 3.10
CA LEU A 708 10.11 31.32 3.07
C LEU A 708 10.22 31.95 4.46
N GLY A 709 9.86 31.22 5.53
CA GLY A 709 9.89 31.73 6.89
C GLY A 709 8.52 31.79 7.55
N GLU A 710 8.50 32.34 8.79
CA GLU A 710 7.27 32.64 9.54
C GLU A 710 6.83 34.08 9.29
N PHE A 711 5.53 34.26 8.99
CA PHE A 711 4.94 35.54 8.65
C PHE A 711 3.88 35.95 9.66
N GLN A 712 3.92 37.22 10.09
CA GLN A 712 2.85 37.88 10.83
C GLN A 712 1.99 38.73 9.87
N SER A 713 0.84 39.19 10.34
CA SER A 713 -0.21 39.78 9.49
C SER A 713 0.21 40.96 8.60
N GLU A 714 1.24 41.72 8.97
CA GLU A 714 1.72 42.89 8.21
C GLU A 714 2.98 42.63 7.40
N GLU A 715 3.58 41.45 7.52
CA GLU A 715 4.80 41.11 6.80
C GLU A 715 4.49 40.73 5.35
N THR A 716 5.45 41.01 4.48
CA THR A 716 5.30 40.83 3.03
C THR A 716 6.43 39.97 2.46
N ILE A 717 6.22 39.49 1.25
CA ILE A 717 7.17 38.72 0.47
C ILE A 717 7.79 39.65 -0.59
N LEU A 718 9.11 39.69 -0.67
CA LEU A 718 9.84 40.34 -1.74
C LEU A 718 9.89 39.39 -2.96
N VAL A 719 9.52 39.91 -4.11
CA VAL A 719 9.60 39.21 -5.41
C VAL A 719 10.57 40.01 -6.30
N VAL A 720 11.61 39.31 -6.77
CA VAL A 720 12.58 39.88 -7.75
C VAL A 720 12.58 38.97 -8.97
N GLN A 721 12.36 39.56 -10.13
CA GLN A 721 12.31 38.83 -11.41
C GLN A 721 13.66 38.97 -12.16
N ASN A 722 13.90 38.02 -13.08
CA ASN A 722 15.09 38.07 -13.98
C ASN A 722 15.11 39.30 -14.87
N SER A 723 13.95 39.94 -15.12
CA SER A 723 13.83 41.20 -15.87
C SER A 723 14.34 42.44 -15.11
N GLY A 724 14.74 42.28 -13.84
CA GLY A 724 15.07 43.38 -12.94
C GLY A 724 13.87 44.05 -12.27
N GLU A 725 12.67 43.58 -12.54
CA GLU A 725 11.47 44.03 -11.84
C GLU A 725 11.44 43.45 -10.42
N PHE A 726 10.96 44.26 -9.47
CA PHE A 726 10.71 43.84 -8.11
C PHE A 726 9.44 44.47 -7.52
N TYR A 727 8.79 43.76 -6.58
CA TYR A 727 7.60 44.24 -5.88
C TYR A 727 7.41 43.43 -4.58
N ALA A 728 6.50 43.88 -3.71
CA ALA A 728 6.12 43.18 -2.49
C ALA A 728 4.68 42.66 -2.61
N THR A 729 4.45 41.43 -2.09
CA THR A 729 3.10 40.85 -1.98
C THR A 729 2.82 40.44 -0.53
N ASN A 730 1.55 40.30 -0.20
CA ASN A 730 1.17 39.59 1.02
C ASN A 730 1.36 38.06 0.83
N PHE A 731 1.21 37.29 1.91
CA PHE A 731 1.35 35.82 1.86
C PHE A 731 0.00 35.08 1.69
N ASP A 732 -0.93 35.69 0.93
CA ASP A 732 -2.22 35.03 0.58
C ASP A 732 -2.00 33.88 -0.41
N LEU A 733 -2.59 32.70 -0.13
CA LEU A 733 -2.49 31.51 -1.01
C LEU A 733 -3.11 31.71 -2.40
N ASN A 734 -3.96 32.74 -2.58
CA ASN A 734 -4.54 33.07 -3.88
C ASN A 734 -3.54 33.80 -4.81
N ASN A 735 -2.41 34.28 -4.27
CA ASN A 735 -1.38 34.91 -5.08
C ASN A 735 -0.82 33.91 -6.08
N HIS A 736 -0.74 34.31 -7.34
CA HIS A 736 -0.08 33.61 -8.42
C HIS A 736 1.13 34.45 -8.88
N TYR A 737 2.27 33.81 -9.00
CA TYR A 737 3.50 34.46 -9.41
C TYR A 737 3.81 34.12 -10.86
N ASP A 738 4.49 35.02 -11.55
CA ASP A 738 4.89 34.83 -12.95
C ASP A 738 6.16 33.96 -13.04
N ASP A 739 6.38 33.30 -14.15
CA ASP A 739 7.64 32.61 -14.46
C ASP A 739 8.82 33.60 -14.46
N GLY A 740 10.02 33.13 -14.13
CA GLY A 740 11.22 33.94 -14.14
C GLY A 740 11.55 34.64 -12.83
N ILE A 741 11.03 34.13 -11.71
CA ILE A 741 11.41 34.59 -10.37
C ILE A 741 12.88 34.25 -10.13
N ARG A 742 13.66 35.26 -9.73
CA ARG A 742 15.03 35.13 -9.28
C ARG A 742 15.16 34.99 -7.77
N VAL A 743 14.44 35.86 -7.03
CA VAL A 743 14.40 35.87 -5.58
C VAL A 743 12.96 35.93 -5.11
N LEU A 744 12.60 35.05 -4.16
CA LEU A 744 11.35 35.08 -3.46
C LEU A 744 11.65 34.80 -1.97
N GLU A 745 11.52 35.80 -1.12
CA GLU A 745 11.84 35.66 0.28
C GLU A 745 11.00 36.61 1.16
N LYS A 746 11.06 36.43 2.47
CA LYS A 746 10.47 37.36 3.41
C LYS A 746 11.15 38.74 3.26
N TYR A 747 10.37 39.80 3.06
CA TYR A 747 10.88 41.11 2.81
C TYR A 747 11.49 41.74 4.06
N ASP A 748 12.79 42.06 3.97
CA ASP A 748 13.51 42.86 4.97
C ASP A 748 13.95 44.19 4.33
N PRO A 749 13.42 45.38 4.77
CA PRO A 749 13.74 46.65 4.21
C PRO A 749 15.20 47.10 4.47
N ASN A 750 15.90 46.48 5.43
CA ASN A 750 17.27 46.79 5.81
C ASN A 750 18.29 45.88 5.13
N LYS A 751 17.88 44.85 4.43
CA LYS A 751 18.77 43.93 3.74
C LYS A 751 19.44 44.59 2.55
N VAL A 752 20.78 44.64 2.54
CA VAL A 752 21.58 45.24 1.51
C VAL A 752 21.86 44.26 0.39
N TRP A 753 21.60 44.67 -0.83
CA TRP A 753 21.84 43.91 -2.05
C TRP A 753 22.94 44.55 -2.88
N THR A 754 23.75 43.72 -3.52
CA THR A 754 24.77 44.15 -4.48
C THR A 754 24.41 43.59 -5.85
N ALA A 755 24.30 44.49 -6.83
CA ALA A 755 24.04 44.14 -8.22
C ALA A 755 25.17 44.62 -9.15
N VAL A 756 25.58 43.75 -10.06
CA VAL A 756 26.43 44.10 -11.20
C VAL A 756 25.62 43.97 -12.46
N LEU A 757 25.63 45.02 -13.29
CA LEU A 757 24.77 45.11 -14.47
C LEU A 757 25.45 45.83 -15.61
N TYR A 758 25.07 45.55 -16.85
CA TYR A 758 25.35 46.40 -18.00
C TYR A 758 24.27 47.47 -18.08
N ASP A 759 24.69 48.72 -18.01
CA ASP A 759 23.77 49.86 -18.09
C ASP A 759 23.77 50.40 -19.57
N ALA A 760 22.63 50.14 -20.24
CA ALA A 760 22.47 50.52 -21.63
C ALA A 760 22.43 52.05 -21.86
N ASP A 761 22.08 52.82 -20.83
CA ASP A 761 22.09 54.30 -20.91
C ASP A 761 23.52 54.87 -20.72
N GLN A 762 24.49 54.02 -20.34
CA GLN A 762 25.86 54.40 -20.07
C GLN A 762 26.86 53.61 -20.95
N GLN A 763 26.62 53.59 -22.23
CA GLN A 763 27.47 52.93 -23.25
C GLN A 763 27.65 51.43 -23.02
N ASN A 764 26.71 50.81 -22.31
CA ASN A 764 26.68 49.39 -21.98
C ASN A 764 27.94 48.91 -21.22
N TYR A 765 28.56 49.78 -20.40
CA TYR A 765 29.62 49.38 -19.49
C TYR A 765 29.08 48.65 -18.26
N PRO A 766 29.89 47.77 -17.61
CA PRO A 766 29.54 47.14 -16.38
C PRO A 766 29.56 48.09 -15.19
N TYR A 767 28.44 48.20 -14.50
CA TYR A 767 28.26 49.00 -13.28
C TYR A 767 27.97 48.10 -12.09
N ILE A 768 28.51 48.47 -10.93
CA ILE A 768 28.18 47.87 -9.65
C ILE A 768 27.39 48.87 -8.80
N LYS A 769 26.37 48.38 -8.09
CA LYS A 769 25.63 49.20 -7.12
C LYS A 769 25.22 48.38 -5.90
N ARG A 770 25.13 49.04 -4.76
CA ARG A 770 24.66 48.48 -3.51
C ARG A 770 23.42 49.28 -3.06
N PHE A 771 22.36 48.59 -2.68
CA PHE A 771 21.08 49.19 -2.31
C PHE A 771 20.23 48.27 -1.46
N CYS A 772 19.21 48.84 -0.79
CA CYS A 772 18.12 48.11 -0.20
C CYS A 772 16.89 48.19 -1.13
N PHE A 773 16.12 47.13 -1.26
CA PHE A 773 14.87 47.19 -2.00
C PHE A 773 13.84 48.01 -1.22
N GLU A 774 13.28 49.02 -1.85
CA GLU A 774 12.12 49.79 -1.35
C GLU A 774 10.85 49.21 -1.99
N ALA A 775 10.55 47.94 -1.64
CA ALA A 775 9.50 47.18 -2.27
C ALA A 775 8.10 47.65 -1.83
N THR A 776 7.22 47.88 -2.81
CA THR A 776 5.80 48.17 -2.64
C THR A 776 4.99 47.22 -3.47
N ALA A 777 3.65 47.25 -3.38
CA ALA A 777 2.79 46.43 -4.25
C ALA A 777 2.88 46.77 -5.75
N ARG A 778 3.53 47.91 -6.11
CA ARG A 778 3.76 48.31 -7.51
C ARG A 778 5.08 47.73 -8.01
N LYS A 779 5.05 47.17 -9.21
CA LYS A 779 6.29 46.71 -9.89
C LYS A 779 7.22 47.90 -10.15
N GLN A 780 8.49 47.78 -9.77
CA GLN A 780 9.57 48.73 -9.94
C GLN A 780 10.74 47.98 -10.56
N ASN A 781 11.66 48.68 -11.23
CA ASN A 781 12.83 48.07 -11.85
C ASN A 781 14.12 48.70 -11.29
N TYR A 782 15.05 47.83 -10.81
CA TYR A 782 16.34 48.26 -10.27
C TYR A 782 17.43 48.32 -11.33
N LEU A 783 17.22 47.77 -12.56
CA LEU A 783 18.18 47.90 -13.67
C LEU A 783 18.10 49.22 -14.42
N GLY A 784 17.04 50.03 -14.20
CA GLY A 784 16.74 51.27 -14.88
C GLY A 784 15.54 51.13 -15.83
N GLU A 785 15.24 52.20 -16.58
CA GLU A 785 14.10 52.24 -17.50
C GLU A 785 14.42 51.64 -18.88
N ASN A 786 15.70 51.50 -19.21
CA ASN A 786 16.15 51.00 -20.52
C ASN A 786 16.10 49.46 -20.57
N LYS A 787 15.25 48.92 -21.42
CA LYS A 787 15.03 47.45 -21.55
C LYS A 787 16.26 46.66 -22.03
N ASN A 788 17.29 47.35 -22.57
CA ASN A 788 18.53 46.74 -23.03
C ASN A 788 19.58 46.60 -21.91
N SER A 789 19.33 47.16 -20.74
CA SER A 789 20.15 46.92 -19.55
C SER A 789 19.99 45.46 -19.09
N SER A 790 21.09 44.80 -18.73
CA SER A 790 21.10 43.41 -18.36
C SER A 790 21.82 43.17 -17.02
N LEU A 791 21.29 42.30 -16.23
CA LEU A 791 21.89 41.89 -14.96
C LEU A 791 22.99 40.85 -15.17
N ILE A 792 24.14 41.06 -14.58
CA ILE A 792 25.26 40.13 -14.55
C ILE A 792 25.18 39.28 -13.26
N LEU A 793 25.12 39.97 -12.11
CA LEU A 793 25.14 39.33 -10.78
C LEU A 793 24.21 40.09 -9.83
N LEU A 794 23.50 39.35 -8.99
CA LEU A 794 22.76 39.84 -7.82
C LEU A 794 23.12 38.97 -6.63
N THR A 795 23.55 39.58 -5.53
CA THR A 795 23.86 38.88 -4.27
C THR A 795 23.42 39.70 -3.05
N ASP A 796 23.06 39.02 -2.03
CA ASP A 796 22.67 39.52 -0.72
C ASP A 796 23.77 39.39 0.35
N GLU A 797 24.95 38.94 -0.03
CA GLU A 797 26.10 38.86 0.85
C GLU A 797 26.46 40.22 1.44
N CYS A 798 26.71 40.24 2.76
CA CYS A 798 27.04 41.49 3.46
C CYS A 798 28.36 42.15 2.95
N TYR A 799 29.36 41.32 2.66
CA TYR A 799 30.68 41.73 2.20
C TYR A 799 31.06 40.98 0.92
N PRO A 800 30.41 41.26 -0.23
CA PRO A 800 30.63 40.49 -1.42
C PRO A 800 32.00 40.81 -2.04
N ARG A 801 32.76 39.74 -2.24
CA ARG A 801 34.08 39.77 -2.90
C ARG A 801 33.93 39.15 -4.27
N LEU A 802 34.24 39.92 -5.29
CA LEU A 802 33.97 39.59 -6.68
C LEU A 802 35.29 39.52 -7.48
N GLU A 803 35.48 38.43 -8.19
CA GLU A 803 36.54 38.28 -9.19
C GLU A 803 35.98 38.57 -10.58
N VAL A 804 36.49 39.58 -11.22
CA VAL A 804 36.12 39.99 -12.57
C VAL A 804 37.11 39.39 -13.54
N VAL A 805 36.67 38.45 -14.36
CA VAL A 805 37.46 37.81 -15.42
C VAL A 805 37.19 38.52 -16.73
N PHE A 806 38.24 38.96 -17.39
CA PHE A 806 38.15 39.70 -18.66
C PHE A 806 38.07 38.76 -19.86
N GLY A 807 37.32 39.15 -20.89
CA GLY A 807 37.08 38.37 -22.09
C GLY A 807 37.25 39.16 -23.39
N GLY A 808 37.02 38.53 -24.53
CA GLY A 808 37.16 39.15 -25.85
C GLY A 808 38.58 39.66 -26.12
N HIS A 809 38.72 40.93 -26.49
CA HIS A 809 40.01 41.56 -26.75
C HIS A 809 40.83 41.83 -25.48
N ASP A 810 40.22 41.72 -24.30
CA ASP A 810 40.83 41.99 -22.99
C ASP A 810 41.21 40.71 -22.21
N ASN A 811 41.12 39.55 -22.83
CA ASN A 811 41.33 38.23 -22.18
C ASN A 811 42.76 37.98 -21.67
N PHE A 812 43.73 38.82 -22.09
CA PHE A 812 45.13 38.78 -21.64
C PHE A 812 45.36 39.46 -20.30
N ARG A 813 44.33 40.10 -19.72
CA ARG A 813 44.42 40.78 -18.44
C ARG A 813 44.25 39.83 -17.29
N GLU A 814 44.99 40.04 -16.21
CA GLU A 814 44.79 39.30 -14.97
C GLU A 814 43.39 39.61 -14.38
N PRO A 815 42.71 38.63 -13.76
CA PRO A 815 41.45 38.87 -13.10
C PRO A 815 41.53 39.95 -12.02
N MET A 816 40.54 40.84 -11.96
CA MET A 816 40.50 41.94 -10.99
C MET A 816 39.58 41.53 -9.81
N VAL A 817 40.12 41.55 -8.58
CA VAL A 817 39.34 41.32 -7.39
C VAL A 817 38.80 42.63 -6.82
N VAL A 818 37.50 42.67 -6.51
CA VAL A 818 36.78 43.84 -6.00
C VAL A 818 36.07 43.51 -4.71
N GLU A 819 36.39 44.20 -3.62
CA GLU A 819 35.62 44.22 -2.40
C GLU A 819 34.46 45.23 -2.56
N ALA A 820 33.25 44.74 -2.73
CA ALA A 820 32.12 45.59 -3.12
C ALA A 820 31.72 46.63 -2.07
N ASP A 821 31.93 46.33 -0.81
CA ASP A 821 31.62 47.22 0.33
C ASP A 821 32.58 48.40 0.42
N GLU A 822 33.86 48.21 0.06
CA GLU A 822 34.87 49.26 0.00
C GLU A 822 34.78 50.03 -1.33
N PHE A 823 34.35 49.34 -2.41
CA PHE A 823 34.29 49.93 -3.74
C PHE A 823 33.12 50.91 -3.88
N ILE A 824 31.93 50.61 -3.30
CA ILE A 824 30.76 51.49 -3.40
C ILE A 824 29.93 51.47 -2.12
N ALA A 825 29.52 52.64 -1.66
CA ALA A 825 28.56 52.78 -0.56
C ALA A 825 27.12 52.41 -0.95
N VAL A 826 26.32 52.00 0.02
CA VAL A 826 24.89 51.73 -0.14
C VAL A 826 24.16 53.01 -0.51
N LYS A 827 23.34 52.97 -1.59
CA LYS A 827 22.50 54.07 -2.06
C LYS A 827 21.11 53.58 -2.40
N GLY A 828 20.17 54.45 -2.76
CA GLY A 828 18.84 54.01 -3.22
C GLY A 828 18.90 53.18 -4.51
N PHE A 829 17.95 52.29 -4.70
CA PHE A 829 17.92 51.34 -5.83
C PHE A 829 17.90 52.01 -7.23
N LYS A 830 17.44 53.26 -7.32
CA LYS A 830 17.44 54.10 -8.55
C LYS A 830 18.81 54.68 -8.87
N ALA A 831 19.78 54.59 -7.98
CA ALA A 831 21.14 55.12 -8.25
C ALA A 831 21.78 54.35 -9.42
N LYS A 832 22.52 55.10 -10.27
CA LYS A 832 23.19 54.53 -11.46
C LYS A 832 24.32 53.55 -11.11
N GLY A 833 24.85 53.62 -9.90
CA GLY A 833 26.00 52.83 -9.50
C GLY A 833 27.35 53.45 -9.83
N LYS A 834 28.43 52.69 -9.64
CA LYS A 834 29.80 53.05 -10.00
C LYS A 834 30.31 52.12 -11.09
N ARG A 835 30.90 52.65 -12.14
CA ARG A 835 31.43 51.84 -13.23
C ARG A 835 32.55 50.93 -12.68
N LEU A 836 32.43 49.64 -12.96
CA LEU A 836 33.32 48.59 -12.47
C LEU A 836 34.64 48.59 -13.30
N THR A 837 34.49 48.58 -14.63
CA THR A 837 35.62 48.61 -15.59
C THR A 837 35.15 49.16 -16.94
N THR A 838 36.11 49.51 -17.81
CA THR A 838 35.87 49.85 -19.22
C THR A 838 36.18 48.69 -20.15
N TYR A 839 36.70 47.58 -19.60
CA TYR A 839 37.11 46.40 -20.36
C TYR A 839 35.93 45.39 -20.46
N THR A 840 36.03 44.53 -21.47
CA THR A 840 35.04 43.49 -21.69
C THR A 840 35.17 42.42 -20.62
N ILE A 841 34.07 42.08 -19.97
CA ILE A 841 34.01 41.05 -18.93
C ILE A 841 33.54 39.74 -19.58
N GLU A 842 34.19 38.62 -19.25
CA GLU A 842 33.77 37.28 -19.59
C GLU A 842 32.81 36.72 -18.50
N THR A 843 33.29 36.71 -17.26
CA THR A 843 32.52 36.22 -16.11
C THR A 843 32.82 37.06 -14.86
N ILE A 844 31.86 37.01 -13.89
CA ILE A 844 32.09 37.53 -12.55
C ILE A 844 31.84 36.39 -11.59
N ASN A 845 32.86 35.98 -10.87
CA ASN A 845 32.81 34.92 -9.87
C ASN A 845 32.68 35.52 -8.47
N LYS A 846 31.95 34.85 -7.60
CA LYS A 846 31.94 35.16 -6.17
C LYS A 846 33.13 34.46 -5.51
N LEU A 847 33.90 35.20 -4.73
CA LEU A 847 34.97 34.68 -3.88
C LEU A 847 34.48 34.68 -2.41
N GLU A 848 35.10 33.84 -1.58
CA GLU A 848 34.84 33.88 -0.17
C GLU A 848 35.13 35.27 0.46
N PRO A 849 34.21 35.84 1.23
CA PRO A 849 34.40 37.14 1.86
C PRO A 849 35.57 37.12 2.82
N THR A 850 36.33 38.20 2.83
CA THR A 850 37.46 38.39 3.79
C THR A 850 36.98 38.77 5.19
N ARG A 851 35.73 39.17 5.33
CA ARG A 851 35.10 39.55 6.60
C ARG A 851 33.83 38.78 6.81
N GLN A 852 33.59 38.26 8.03
CA GLN A 852 32.32 37.68 8.43
C GLN A 852 31.45 38.75 9.09
N PRO A 853 30.13 38.78 8.90
CA PRO A 853 29.23 39.64 9.64
C PRO A 853 29.34 39.31 11.12
N GLU A 854 29.41 40.34 11.99
CA GLU A 854 29.32 40.13 13.43
C GLU A 854 28.01 39.40 13.75
N PRO A 855 28.05 38.34 14.56
CA PRO A 855 26.83 37.62 14.90
C PRO A 855 25.87 38.61 15.59
N SER A 856 24.80 38.99 14.91
CA SER A 856 23.69 39.68 15.55
C SER A 856 23.24 38.84 16.72
N GLN A 857 23.23 39.37 17.95
CA GLN A 857 22.64 38.75 19.12
C GLN A 857 21.17 38.46 18.82
N LYS A 858 20.92 37.29 18.25
CA LYS A 858 19.61 36.69 18.33
C LYS A 858 19.48 36.20 19.76
N THR A 859 18.60 36.79 20.50
CA THR A 859 18.06 36.23 21.72
C THR A 859 17.66 34.80 21.41
N GLU A 860 18.36 33.84 22.00
CA GLU A 860 17.94 32.43 22.04
C GLU A 860 16.64 32.38 22.87
N GLU A 861 15.53 32.58 22.22
CA GLU A 861 14.26 32.08 22.72
C GLU A 861 14.32 30.56 22.49
N GLN A 862 14.46 29.84 23.60
CA GLN A 862 14.35 28.40 23.65
C GLN A 862 13.05 28.00 22.90
N GLU A 863 13.21 27.23 21.82
CA GLU A 863 12.13 26.49 21.18
C GLU A 863 11.58 25.50 22.21
N THR A 864 10.57 25.90 22.93
CA THR A 864 9.61 24.98 23.50
C THR A 864 8.51 24.84 22.46
N ASP A 865 8.55 23.76 21.71
CA ASP A 865 7.45 23.28 20.86
C ASP A 865 6.26 22.83 21.73
N GLU A 866 5.81 23.69 22.64
CA GLU A 866 4.51 23.54 23.30
C GLU A 866 3.55 24.55 22.67
N GLU A 867 2.81 24.11 21.65
CA GLU A 867 1.57 24.77 21.26
C GLU A 867 0.69 24.91 22.50
N PRO A 868 0.09 26.09 22.79
CA PRO A 868 -0.79 26.26 23.93
C PRO A 868 -1.93 25.23 23.87
N GLU A 869 -2.00 24.36 24.88
CA GLU A 869 -3.08 23.38 25.03
C GLU A 869 -4.41 24.14 25.14
N ILE A 870 -5.15 24.14 24.06
CA ILE A 870 -6.55 24.55 24.06
C ILE A 870 -7.33 23.39 24.71
N LEU A 871 -7.60 23.52 26.00
CA LEU A 871 -8.41 22.57 26.75
C LEU A 871 -9.80 22.46 26.11
N ASP A 872 -10.01 21.44 25.34
CA ASP A 872 -11.32 21.00 24.88
C ASP A 872 -11.88 20.02 25.93
N PRO A 873 -12.98 20.33 26.62
CA PRO A 873 -13.54 19.46 27.65
C PRO A 873 -14.05 18.10 27.12
N ASP A 874 -14.08 17.89 25.79
CA ASP A 874 -14.49 16.63 25.17
C ASP A 874 -13.29 15.67 24.86
N HIS A 875 -12.04 16.02 25.24
CA HIS A 875 -10.87 15.16 25.08
C HIS A 875 -10.81 14.06 26.16
N GLY A 876 -11.72 13.14 26.16
CA GLY A 876 -11.72 11.98 27.06
C GLY A 876 -12.60 10.83 26.60
N LYS A 877 -13.36 11.04 25.54
CA LYS A 877 -14.24 9.99 25.01
C LYS A 877 -13.87 9.65 23.58
N SER A 878 -13.66 8.38 23.29
CA SER A 878 -13.45 7.91 21.92
C SER A 878 -14.75 8.02 21.10
N GLU A 879 -14.64 8.05 19.77
CA GLU A 879 -15.83 8.03 18.88
C GLU A 879 -16.76 6.83 19.18
N GLY A 880 -16.22 5.73 19.72
CA GLY A 880 -16.99 4.59 20.19
C GLY A 880 -17.81 4.87 21.45
N ASP A 881 -17.25 5.60 22.41
CA ASP A 881 -17.93 5.94 23.65
C ASP A 881 -19.11 6.91 23.42
N ILE A 882 -19.00 7.78 22.45
CA ILE A 882 -20.08 8.69 22.04
C ILE A 882 -21.19 7.93 21.31
N LEU A 883 -20.85 6.93 20.53
CA LEU A 883 -21.84 6.09 19.83
C LEU A 883 -22.60 5.18 20.80
N ASP A 884 -21.95 4.65 21.83
CA ASP A 884 -22.54 3.82 22.87
C ASP A 884 -23.52 4.60 23.77
N GLU A 885 -23.23 5.87 24.12
CA GLU A 885 -24.18 6.77 24.81
C GLU A 885 -25.42 7.10 23.95
N MET A 886 -25.25 7.22 22.62
CA MET A 886 -26.36 7.50 21.72
C MET A 886 -27.24 6.27 21.43
N THR A 887 -26.73 5.05 21.54
CA THR A 887 -27.48 3.81 21.23
C THR A 887 -28.01 3.10 22.44
N GLY A 888 -27.65 3.51 23.66
CA GLY A 888 -28.14 2.92 24.92
C GLY A 888 -27.63 1.50 25.16
N GLN A 889 -26.57 1.05 24.49
CA GLN A 889 -25.95 -0.25 24.72
C GLN A 889 -24.91 -0.14 25.85
N MET A 890 -25.23 -0.75 26.99
CA MET A 890 -24.25 -0.96 28.07
C MET A 890 -23.25 -2.05 27.67
N LYS A 891 -21.96 -1.79 27.87
CA LYS A 891 -20.91 -2.83 27.78
C LYS A 891 -21.23 -3.96 28.77
N LEU A 892 -21.53 -5.11 28.28
CA LEU A 892 -21.45 -6.35 29.02
C LEU A 892 -20.05 -6.93 28.77
N PHE A 893 -19.17 -6.77 29.77
CA PHE A 893 -17.86 -7.39 30.03
C PHE A 893 -16.92 -7.63 28.82
#